data_ec09c0524eecd50941ff9f1533f5d6f3
#
_entry.id   ec09c0524eecd50941ff9f1533f5d6f3
#
_cell.length_a   1.000
_cell.length_b   1.000
_cell.length_c   1.000
_cell.angle_alpha   90.00
_cell.angle_beta   90.00
_cell.angle_gamma   90.00
#
_symmetry.space_group_name_H-M   'P 1'
#
loop_
_entity.id
_entity.type
_entity.pdbx_description
1 polymer ?
#
loop_
_entity_poly.entity_id
_entity_poly.type
_entity_poly.pdbx_seq_one_letter_code
_entity_poly.pdbx_strand_id
1 'polypeptide(L)'
;PVALVIRSGEPALLAQMGSSELRTFAAGSRHAQFMIEHGYHSAVVAPLAARQRTLGALSVLRLSSDVAYEDGDLAVVYELARRAALAIDNSRLNSEVRRVEQRLAAILVNLAEAITLTDADDRIVFANGAAAELFGAPTAEELMRSNQEQVLSRFTLLDEHGRELSAAEMPHKRLFAGAEPEPLLMHTIVRATGQERWLIARPAPVIDPETGSLLFSVNVYEDITEVKRTQVAETFMAEASRVLASSMDYSETLRRISRLAVPQIADWCAVDVLDEDGEIERVAIYHGDPELLGLAQRLHAGYGPSLGDDSAVAEVIATGRARIYPEISDEALAARARDSEHLAMLRAIGATAAIIVPLAAPARTVGAITLASSASTRRLSDRDLALAERLGRRAGTAVESARLYTERKRIADVLQAALLPEALPEITGVQTSALYRAAGELNRVGGDFYDACACGPGRWMVAIGDVCGKGPRAAGVTAVARHTLRAAARLYQSPTGILSTLHDALAQQPAGSDMCTVCLVMIEPEADRARLTVALAGHPPPVLVSAGGEATQIGRPGTLLGVIDALQIHEVSVELNQGETLLLYTDGVLEAGAPDRPIGEDGLLALCREAPGLALEELLRRIEHAAIEQTEGDLRDDIAMLGLRLDASRGESSGQCG
;
A
#
# COMPACT_ATOMS: atom_id res chain seq x y z
N PRO A 1 -15.12 -58.33 60.07
CA PRO A 1 -14.87 -59.44 59.13
C PRO A 1 -14.97 -58.94 57.67
N VAL A 2 -15.98 -58.18 57.28
CA VAL A 2 -16.15 -57.73 55.90
C VAL A 2 -14.96 -56.92 55.42
N ALA A 3 -14.48 -55.93 56.21
CA ALA A 3 -13.33 -55.10 55.85
C ALA A 3 -12.01 -55.91 55.81
N LEU A 4 -11.92 -56.99 56.56
CA LEU A 4 -10.76 -57.93 56.56
C LEU A 4 -10.78 -58.72 55.25
N VAL A 5 -11.93 -59.31 54.88
CA VAL A 5 -12.12 -60.10 53.66
C VAL A 5 -11.84 -59.21 52.38
N ILE A 6 -12.26 -57.95 52.40
CA ILE A 6 -11.97 -57.05 51.34
C ILE A 6 -10.46 -56.75 51.21
N ARG A 7 -9.74 -56.66 52.36
CA ARG A 7 -8.30 -56.35 52.37
C ARG A 7 -7.41 -57.60 52.11
N SER A 8 -7.80 -58.74 52.68
CA SER A 8 -7.01 -60.01 52.54
C SER A 8 -7.32 -60.70 51.20
N GLY A 9 -8.51 -60.55 50.65
CA GLY A 9 -9.00 -61.33 49.52
C GLY A 9 -9.37 -62.76 49.86
N GLU A 10 -9.35 -63.12 51.14
CA GLU A 10 -9.68 -64.48 51.63
C GLU A 10 -11.07 -64.55 52.24
N PRO A 11 -11.88 -65.59 51.98
CA PRO A 11 -13.19 -65.74 52.56
C PRO A 11 -13.14 -66.06 54.05
N ALA A 12 -14.19 -65.67 54.76
CA ALA A 12 -14.30 -65.93 56.21
C ALA A 12 -15.62 -66.67 56.55
N LEU A 13 -15.50 -67.72 57.32
CA LEU A 13 -16.65 -68.43 57.90
C LEU A 13 -16.73 -68.09 59.39
N LEU A 14 -17.90 -67.67 59.81
CA LEU A 14 -18.28 -67.39 61.20
C LEU A 14 -19.39 -68.38 61.55
N ALA A 15 -18.99 -69.60 61.98
CA ALA A 15 -19.90 -70.71 62.18
C ALA A 15 -20.87 -70.47 63.38
N GLN A 16 -20.39 -69.79 64.43
CA GLN A 16 -21.24 -69.30 65.52
C GLN A 16 -20.87 -67.86 65.87
N MET A 17 -21.87 -66.99 65.89
CA MET A 17 -21.67 -65.62 66.26
C MET A 17 -22.36 -65.29 67.59
N GLY A 18 -21.57 -65.18 68.63
CA GLY A 18 -22.01 -64.66 69.92
C GLY A 18 -22.14 -63.15 69.93
N SER A 19 -22.59 -62.60 71.07
CA SER A 19 -22.79 -61.14 71.17
C SER A 19 -21.48 -60.35 70.98
N SER A 20 -20.33 -60.91 71.20
CA SER A 20 -19.01 -60.31 71.00
C SER A 20 -18.66 -60.24 69.51
N GLU A 21 -18.86 -61.32 68.77
CA GLU A 21 -18.63 -61.45 67.33
C GLU A 21 -19.58 -60.55 66.57
N LEU A 22 -20.86 -60.49 66.96
CA LEU A 22 -21.88 -59.58 66.36
C LEU A 22 -21.50 -58.12 66.52
N ARG A 23 -20.91 -57.73 67.68
CA ARG A 23 -20.40 -56.35 67.88
C ARG A 23 -19.22 -56.03 66.97
N THR A 24 -18.37 -57.00 66.65
CA THR A 24 -17.23 -56.87 65.73
C THR A 24 -17.68 -56.85 64.26
N PHE A 25 -18.73 -57.60 63.95
CA PHE A 25 -19.31 -57.64 62.58
C PHE A 25 -20.11 -56.38 62.21
N ALA A 26 -20.75 -55.78 63.20
CA ALA A 26 -21.64 -54.64 62.97
C ALA A 26 -20.90 -53.34 62.67
N ALA A 27 -21.50 -52.49 61.84
CA ALA A 27 -21.02 -51.14 61.45
C ALA A 27 -21.18 -50.08 62.57
N GLY A 28 -21.63 -50.48 63.78
CA GLY A 28 -21.79 -49.63 64.96
C GLY A 28 -22.73 -50.24 66.01
N SER A 29 -22.80 -49.62 67.19
CA SER A 29 -23.54 -50.19 68.38
C SER A 29 -25.02 -50.42 68.10
N ARG A 30 -25.69 -49.54 67.35
CA ARG A 30 -27.09 -49.65 66.95
C ARG A 30 -27.33 -50.84 66.00
N HIS A 31 -26.44 -51.07 65.07
CA HIS A 31 -26.45 -52.20 64.15
C HIS A 31 -26.17 -53.50 64.87
N ALA A 32 -25.22 -53.49 65.81
CA ALA A 32 -24.94 -54.65 66.67
C ALA A 32 -26.15 -55.06 67.50
N GLN A 33 -26.84 -54.10 68.13
CA GLN A 33 -28.02 -54.36 68.91
C GLN A 33 -29.17 -54.94 68.06
N PHE A 34 -29.41 -54.37 66.84
CA PHE A 34 -30.34 -54.93 65.90
C PHE A 34 -30.02 -56.39 65.52
N MET A 35 -28.77 -56.71 65.26
CA MET A 35 -28.33 -58.08 64.92
C MET A 35 -28.55 -59.06 66.06
N ILE A 36 -28.28 -58.66 67.32
CA ILE A 36 -28.56 -59.43 68.51
C ILE A 36 -30.07 -59.67 68.70
N GLU A 37 -30.90 -58.64 68.61
CA GLU A 37 -32.31 -58.76 68.79
C GLU A 37 -33.00 -59.64 67.75
N HIS A 38 -32.46 -59.69 66.50
CA HIS A 38 -32.98 -60.52 65.43
C HIS A 38 -32.31 -61.89 65.25
N GLY A 39 -31.44 -62.27 66.22
CA GLY A 39 -30.92 -63.65 66.32
C GLY A 39 -29.98 -64.03 65.18
N TYR A 40 -29.10 -63.15 64.75
CA TYR A 40 -28.08 -63.47 63.74
C TYR A 40 -27.15 -64.52 64.35
N HIS A 41 -27.05 -65.71 63.70
CA HIS A 41 -26.40 -66.90 64.33
C HIS A 41 -25.10 -67.25 63.61
N SER A 42 -25.04 -67.25 62.31
CA SER A 42 -23.80 -67.58 61.56
C SER A 42 -23.70 -66.73 60.25
N ALA A 43 -22.49 -66.56 59.75
CA ALA A 43 -22.23 -65.79 58.56
C ALA A 43 -21.10 -66.39 57.68
N VAL A 44 -21.23 -66.22 56.37
CA VAL A 44 -20.16 -66.44 55.44
C VAL A 44 -19.90 -65.11 54.75
N VAL A 45 -18.66 -64.68 54.72
CA VAL A 45 -18.22 -63.48 53.97
C VAL A 45 -17.19 -63.92 52.93
N ALA A 46 -17.53 -63.72 51.67
CA ALA A 46 -16.68 -64.07 50.52
C ALA A 46 -16.26 -62.84 49.73
N PRO A 47 -14.99 -62.74 49.34
CA PRO A 47 -14.53 -61.59 48.52
C PRO A 47 -15.14 -61.62 47.09
N LEU A 48 -15.61 -60.48 46.61
CA LEU A 48 -15.95 -60.29 45.23
C LEU A 48 -14.63 -59.95 44.47
N ALA A 49 -13.89 -60.97 44.14
CA ALA A 49 -12.56 -60.82 43.50
C ALA A 49 -12.62 -61.14 42.01
N ALA A 50 -12.16 -60.21 41.19
CA ALA A 50 -11.99 -60.38 39.73
C ALA A 50 -10.63 -59.79 39.30
N ARG A 51 -9.90 -60.46 38.43
CA ARG A 51 -8.64 -60.00 37.81
C ARG A 51 -7.65 -59.38 38.84
N GLN A 52 -7.40 -60.07 39.93
CA GLN A 52 -6.49 -59.65 41.03
C GLN A 52 -6.93 -58.42 41.86
N ARG A 53 -8.21 -58.01 41.74
CA ARG A 53 -8.75 -56.93 42.57
C ARG A 53 -9.98 -57.43 43.31
N THR A 54 -10.09 -57.04 44.56
CA THR A 54 -11.30 -57.26 45.36
C THR A 54 -12.22 -56.06 45.15
N LEU A 55 -13.36 -56.28 44.53
CA LEU A 55 -14.37 -55.26 44.22
C LEU A 55 -15.28 -54.96 45.40
N GLY A 56 -15.40 -55.90 46.33
CA GLY A 56 -16.27 -55.85 47.50
C GLY A 56 -16.30 -57.17 48.22
N ALA A 57 -17.32 -57.42 49.01
CA ALA A 57 -17.59 -58.68 49.64
C ALA A 57 -19.08 -59.05 49.58
N LEU A 58 -19.36 -60.34 49.44
CA LEU A 58 -20.68 -60.93 49.56
C LEU A 58 -20.81 -61.51 50.97
N SER A 59 -21.78 -61.00 51.78
CA SER A 59 -22.05 -61.53 53.12
C SER A 59 -23.42 -62.22 53.06
N VAL A 60 -23.44 -63.47 53.49
CA VAL A 60 -24.65 -64.30 53.68
C VAL A 60 -24.79 -64.66 55.14
N LEU A 61 -25.93 -64.42 55.74
CA LEU A 61 -26.18 -64.51 57.15
C LEU A 61 -27.38 -65.44 57.43
N ARG A 62 -27.31 -66.23 58.51
CA ARG A 62 -28.44 -67.01 59.00
C ARG A 62 -28.98 -66.44 60.30
N LEU A 63 -30.32 -66.43 60.37
CA LEU A 63 -31.09 -65.94 61.51
C LEU A 63 -31.71 -67.17 62.23
N SER A 64 -31.62 -67.25 63.55
CA SER A 64 -32.39 -68.17 64.38
C SER A 64 -32.47 -69.62 63.85
N SER A 65 -31.35 -70.24 63.46
CA SER A 65 -31.31 -71.57 62.89
C SER A 65 -30.48 -72.48 63.80
N ASP A 66 -30.95 -73.71 64.04
CA ASP A 66 -30.22 -74.75 64.76
C ASP A 66 -29.05 -75.30 63.92
N VAL A 67 -28.91 -74.84 62.66
CA VAL A 67 -27.85 -75.30 61.76
C VAL A 67 -26.96 -74.11 61.45
N ALA A 68 -25.66 -74.19 61.83
CA ALA A 68 -24.67 -73.18 61.45
C ALA A 68 -24.21 -73.39 60.00
N TYR A 69 -23.55 -72.33 59.39
CA TYR A 69 -22.83 -72.50 58.12
C TYR A 69 -21.60 -73.40 58.32
N GLU A 70 -21.31 -74.27 57.32
CA GLU A 70 -20.17 -75.18 57.28
C GLU A 70 -19.23 -74.84 56.14
N ASP A 71 -18.05 -75.52 56.03
CA ASP A 71 -17.06 -75.34 54.98
C ASP A 71 -17.64 -75.58 53.58
N GLY A 72 -18.62 -76.47 53.47
CA GLY A 72 -19.34 -76.68 52.20
C GLY A 72 -20.14 -75.44 51.71
N ASP A 73 -20.79 -74.78 52.68
CA ASP A 73 -21.52 -73.51 52.39
C ASP A 73 -20.53 -72.37 51.98
N LEU A 74 -19.37 -72.30 52.66
CA LEU A 74 -18.30 -71.38 52.35
C LEU A 74 -17.86 -71.52 50.90
N ALA A 75 -17.65 -72.71 50.38
CA ALA A 75 -17.25 -73.03 49.04
C ALA A 75 -18.31 -72.53 48.00
N VAL A 76 -19.62 -72.76 48.30
CA VAL A 76 -20.73 -72.32 47.44
C VAL A 76 -20.85 -70.78 47.38
N VAL A 77 -20.77 -70.13 48.53
CA VAL A 77 -20.84 -68.68 48.64
C VAL A 77 -19.60 -68.03 47.95
N TYR A 78 -18.43 -68.65 48.10
CA TYR A 78 -17.21 -68.15 47.45
C TYR A 78 -17.30 -68.27 45.91
N GLU A 79 -17.78 -69.40 45.38
CA GLU A 79 -17.96 -69.54 43.94
C GLU A 79 -19.02 -68.59 43.41
N LEU A 80 -20.12 -68.36 44.16
CA LEU A 80 -21.13 -67.37 43.85
C LEU A 80 -20.55 -65.92 43.78
N ALA A 81 -19.72 -65.60 44.83
CA ALA A 81 -19.03 -64.33 44.92
C ALA A 81 -18.06 -64.11 43.73
N ARG A 82 -17.33 -65.12 43.32
CA ARG A 82 -16.41 -65.14 42.19
C ARG A 82 -17.17 -64.85 40.87
N ARG A 83 -18.30 -65.52 40.63
CA ARG A 83 -19.13 -65.30 39.45
C ARG A 83 -19.75 -63.89 39.43
N ALA A 84 -20.23 -63.44 40.58
CA ALA A 84 -20.77 -62.10 40.73
C ALA A 84 -19.72 -61.02 40.47
N ALA A 85 -18.49 -61.23 40.96
CA ALA A 85 -17.38 -60.32 40.73
C ALA A 85 -17.03 -60.18 39.26
N LEU A 86 -16.95 -61.29 38.51
CA LEU A 86 -16.72 -61.29 37.07
C LEU A 86 -17.82 -60.53 36.29
N ALA A 87 -19.09 -60.76 36.66
CA ALA A 87 -20.23 -60.07 36.03
C ALA A 87 -20.19 -58.55 36.28
N ILE A 88 -19.85 -58.13 37.50
CA ILE A 88 -19.70 -56.72 37.89
C ILE A 88 -18.55 -56.09 37.12
N ASP A 89 -17.38 -56.74 37.06
CA ASP A 89 -16.18 -56.23 36.38
C ASP A 89 -16.41 -56.08 34.87
N ASN A 90 -17.02 -57.09 34.23
CA ASN A 90 -17.39 -57.00 32.81
C ASN A 90 -18.40 -55.89 32.51
N SER A 91 -19.41 -55.75 33.39
CA SER A 91 -20.38 -54.66 33.23
C SER A 91 -19.73 -53.26 33.36
N ARG A 92 -18.79 -53.12 34.32
CA ARG A 92 -18.05 -51.89 34.52
C ARG A 92 -17.15 -51.57 33.33
N LEU A 93 -16.39 -52.52 32.83
CA LEU A 93 -15.53 -52.34 31.65
C LEU A 93 -16.35 -51.95 30.41
N ASN A 94 -17.46 -52.65 30.16
CA ASN A 94 -18.33 -52.30 29.06
C ASN A 94 -18.92 -50.89 29.17
N SER A 95 -19.26 -50.47 30.41
CA SER A 95 -19.76 -49.11 30.67
C SER A 95 -18.65 -48.07 30.47
N GLU A 96 -17.41 -48.37 30.82
CA GLU A 96 -16.25 -47.51 30.64
C GLU A 96 -15.90 -47.34 29.16
N VAL A 97 -15.88 -48.43 28.38
CA VAL A 97 -15.71 -48.39 26.91
C VAL A 97 -16.79 -47.55 26.26
N ARG A 98 -18.08 -47.81 26.55
CA ARG A 98 -19.18 -47.02 26.01
C ARG A 98 -19.07 -45.52 26.37
N ARG A 99 -18.62 -45.20 27.58
CA ARG A 99 -18.44 -43.83 28.02
C ARG A 99 -17.34 -43.10 27.23
N VAL A 100 -16.22 -43.81 26.94
CA VAL A 100 -15.14 -43.27 26.11
C VAL A 100 -15.61 -43.08 24.67
N GLU A 101 -16.28 -44.08 24.09
CA GLU A 101 -16.84 -43.98 22.74
C GLU A 101 -17.82 -42.83 22.61
N GLN A 102 -18.75 -42.67 23.56
CA GLN A 102 -19.70 -41.57 23.56
C GLN A 102 -19.02 -40.20 23.69
N ARG A 103 -17.97 -40.13 24.49
CA ARG A 103 -17.18 -38.88 24.66
C ARG A 103 -16.42 -38.52 23.40
N LEU A 104 -15.80 -39.49 22.74
CA LEU A 104 -15.10 -39.27 21.45
C LEU A 104 -16.10 -38.85 20.36
N ALA A 105 -17.22 -39.56 20.24
CA ALA A 105 -18.26 -39.21 19.28
C ALA A 105 -18.79 -37.79 19.51
N ALA A 106 -19.05 -37.40 20.77
CA ALA A 106 -19.51 -36.05 21.12
C ALA A 106 -18.46 -34.96 20.77
N ILE A 107 -17.16 -35.24 20.94
CA ILE A 107 -16.09 -34.31 20.54
C ILE A 107 -16.10 -34.14 19.03
N LEU A 108 -16.08 -35.23 18.25
CA LEU A 108 -16.04 -35.19 16.79
C LEU A 108 -17.24 -34.50 16.17
N VAL A 109 -18.44 -34.72 16.73
CA VAL A 109 -19.69 -34.08 16.25
C VAL A 109 -19.72 -32.58 16.47
N ASN A 110 -19.10 -32.09 17.58
CA ASN A 110 -19.13 -30.67 17.94
C ASN A 110 -17.91 -29.88 17.45
N LEU A 111 -16.96 -30.50 16.73
CA LEU A 111 -15.88 -29.76 16.09
C LEU A 111 -16.43 -28.87 14.99
N ALA A 112 -15.94 -27.61 14.95
CA ALA A 112 -16.32 -26.62 13.94
C ALA A 112 -15.73 -26.93 12.58
N GLU A 113 -14.61 -27.66 12.52
CA GLU A 113 -13.98 -28.09 11.28
C GLU A 113 -14.71 -29.26 10.65
N ALA A 114 -14.85 -29.24 9.35
CA ALA A 114 -15.46 -30.34 8.61
C ALA A 114 -14.54 -31.56 8.58
N ILE A 115 -15.04 -32.70 9.09
CA ILE A 115 -14.26 -33.95 9.18
C ILE A 115 -15.02 -35.08 8.49
N THR A 116 -14.31 -35.81 7.63
CA THR A 116 -14.78 -37.08 7.05
C THR A 116 -13.77 -38.19 7.26
N LEU A 117 -14.24 -39.43 7.43
CA LEU A 117 -13.44 -40.65 7.28
C LEU A 117 -13.87 -41.33 5.99
N THR A 118 -12.87 -41.67 5.19
CA THR A 118 -13.08 -42.38 3.92
C THR A 118 -12.34 -43.73 3.95
N ASP A 119 -13.00 -44.81 3.52
CA ASP A 119 -12.40 -46.16 3.40
C ASP A 119 -11.70 -46.36 2.05
N ALA A 120 -11.11 -47.54 1.86
CA ALA A 120 -10.41 -47.91 0.64
C ALA A 120 -11.36 -48.04 -0.58
N ASP A 121 -12.66 -48.24 -0.33
CA ASP A 121 -13.70 -48.31 -1.38
C ASP A 121 -14.29 -46.94 -1.72
N ASP A 122 -13.66 -45.85 -1.29
CA ASP A 122 -14.08 -44.45 -1.53
C ASP A 122 -15.44 -44.11 -0.88
N ARG A 123 -15.78 -44.78 0.24
CA ARG A 123 -17.00 -44.51 1.00
C ARG A 123 -16.73 -43.65 2.19
N ILE A 124 -17.57 -42.66 2.43
CA ILE A 124 -17.54 -41.85 3.63
C ILE A 124 -18.17 -42.65 4.78
N VAL A 125 -17.34 -43.21 5.67
CA VAL A 125 -17.80 -44.03 6.82
C VAL A 125 -18.11 -43.21 8.07
N PHE A 126 -17.64 -41.99 8.12
CA PHE A 126 -17.96 -40.99 9.15
C PHE A 126 -17.92 -39.59 8.54
N ALA A 127 -18.85 -38.76 8.99
CA ALA A 127 -18.89 -37.32 8.76
C ALA A 127 -19.45 -36.62 10.00
N ASN A 128 -18.97 -35.42 10.31
CA ASN A 128 -19.58 -34.57 11.31
C ASN A 128 -20.57 -33.58 10.70
N GLY A 129 -21.28 -32.81 11.56
CA GLY A 129 -22.26 -31.82 11.12
C GLY A 129 -21.66 -30.74 10.20
N ALA A 130 -20.46 -30.28 10.53
CA ALA A 130 -19.73 -29.27 9.73
C ALA A 130 -19.39 -29.80 8.31
N ALA A 131 -19.06 -31.10 8.17
CA ALA A 131 -18.84 -31.70 6.86
C ALA A 131 -20.16 -31.78 6.06
N ALA A 132 -21.28 -32.09 6.69
CA ALA A 132 -22.56 -32.08 6.02
C ALA A 132 -22.92 -30.69 5.49
N GLU A 133 -22.73 -29.65 6.28
CA GLU A 133 -22.94 -28.26 5.89
C GLU A 133 -22.00 -27.83 4.76
N LEU A 134 -20.71 -28.16 4.86
CA LEU A 134 -19.69 -27.83 3.85
C LEU A 134 -20.04 -28.44 2.48
N PHE A 135 -20.46 -29.70 2.46
CA PHE A 135 -20.79 -30.44 1.24
C PHE A 135 -22.26 -30.31 0.79
N GLY A 136 -23.03 -29.47 1.47
CA GLY A 136 -24.43 -29.20 1.13
C GLY A 136 -25.34 -30.40 1.29
N ALA A 137 -25.08 -31.25 2.28
CA ALA A 137 -25.94 -32.36 2.67
C ALA A 137 -26.83 -31.93 3.86
N PRO A 138 -28.11 -32.33 3.91
CA PRO A 138 -29.02 -31.98 5.01
C PRO A 138 -28.56 -32.52 6.37
N THR A 139 -27.95 -33.71 6.40
CA THR A 139 -27.39 -34.34 7.62
C THR A 139 -26.11 -35.11 7.32
N ALA A 140 -25.34 -35.39 8.37
CA ALA A 140 -24.12 -36.22 8.27
C ALA A 140 -24.43 -37.65 7.78
N GLU A 141 -25.57 -38.24 8.21
CA GLU A 141 -25.98 -39.55 7.77
C GLU A 141 -26.31 -39.58 6.27
N GLU A 142 -26.86 -38.52 5.73
CA GLU A 142 -27.17 -38.42 4.30
C GLU A 142 -25.90 -38.24 3.48
N LEU A 143 -24.92 -37.48 3.99
CA LEU A 143 -23.59 -37.40 3.40
C LEU A 143 -22.87 -38.75 3.36
N MET A 144 -22.94 -39.54 4.43
CA MET A 144 -22.36 -40.90 4.50
C MET A 144 -23.05 -41.90 3.58
N ARG A 145 -24.32 -41.70 3.23
CA ARG A 145 -25.05 -42.54 2.29
C ARG A 145 -24.83 -42.12 0.82
N SER A 146 -24.35 -40.93 0.60
CA SER A 146 -24.09 -40.41 -0.76
C SER A 146 -22.83 -41.02 -1.34
N ASN A 147 -22.82 -41.30 -2.64
CA ASN A 147 -21.59 -41.63 -3.34
C ASN A 147 -20.72 -40.38 -3.45
N GLN A 148 -19.43 -40.52 -3.21
CA GLN A 148 -18.48 -39.38 -3.23
C GLN A 148 -18.46 -38.70 -4.61
N GLU A 149 -18.60 -39.43 -5.71
CA GLU A 149 -18.71 -38.85 -7.05
C GLU A 149 -19.93 -37.92 -7.16
N GLN A 150 -21.07 -38.31 -6.56
CA GLN A 150 -22.27 -37.45 -6.51
C GLN A 150 -22.06 -36.20 -5.67
N VAL A 151 -21.30 -36.30 -4.59
CA VAL A 151 -20.95 -35.12 -3.77
C VAL A 151 -20.05 -34.18 -4.55
N LEU A 152 -18.98 -34.70 -5.16
CA LEU A 152 -18.03 -33.88 -5.92
C LEU A 152 -18.67 -33.26 -7.17
N SER A 153 -19.63 -33.94 -7.84
CA SER A 153 -20.34 -33.40 -9.00
C SER A 153 -21.13 -32.11 -8.75
N ARG A 154 -21.42 -31.79 -7.47
CA ARG A 154 -22.07 -30.53 -7.07
C ARG A 154 -21.14 -29.33 -7.14
N PHE A 155 -19.83 -29.58 -7.24
CA PHE A 155 -18.80 -28.55 -7.20
C PHE A 155 -17.96 -28.55 -8.49
N THR A 156 -17.44 -27.41 -8.85
CA THR A 156 -16.26 -27.31 -9.69
C THR A 156 -15.07 -27.13 -8.74
N LEU A 157 -14.11 -28.04 -8.82
CA LEU A 157 -12.93 -28.05 -7.96
C LEU A 157 -11.72 -27.58 -8.78
N LEU A 158 -11.08 -26.50 -8.34
CA LEU A 158 -9.92 -25.92 -9.00
C LEU A 158 -8.72 -25.93 -8.04
N ASP A 159 -7.53 -25.99 -8.57
CA ASP A 159 -6.31 -25.74 -7.81
C ASP A 159 -6.08 -24.21 -7.66
N GLU A 160 -4.98 -23.84 -7.01
CA GLU A 160 -4.62 -22.42 -6.80
C GLU A 160 -4.35 -21.63 -8.09
N HIS A 161 -4.17 -22.34 -9.23
CA HIS A 161 -3.91 -21.75 -10.54
C HIS A 161 -5.15 -21.75 -11.44
N GLY A 162 -6.30 -22.22 -10.93
CA GLY A 162 -7.55 -22.30 -11.67
C GLY A 162 -7.69 -23.53 -12.58
N ARG A 163 -6.77 -24.53 -12.48
CA ARG A 163 -6.87 -25.80 -13.19
C ARG A 163 -7.88 -26.72 -12.49
N GLU A 164 -8.76 -27.35 -13.23
CA GLU A 164 -9.73 -28.30 -12.67
C GLU A 164 -9.03 -29.53 -12.09
N LEU A 165 -9.38 -29.84 -10.83
CA LEU A 165 -8.87 -31.00 -10.10
C LEU A 165 -9.70 -32.26 -10.46
N SER A 166 -9.01 -33.33 -10.78
CA SER A 166 -9.65 -34.64 -11.00
C SER A 166 -9.95 -35.35 -9.70
N ALA A 167 -10.90 -36.29 -9.70
CA ALA A 167 -11.21 -37.13 -8.55
C ALA A 167 -9.99 -37.92 -8.05
N ALA A 168 -9.05 -38.29 -8.92
CA ALA A 168 -7.84 -39.04 -8.55
C ALA A 168 -6.84 -38.19 -7.75
N GLU A 169 -6.92 -36.86 -7.83
CA GLU A 169 -6.05 -35.93 -7.11
C GLU A 169 -6.57 -35.62 -5.70
N MET A 170 -7.75 -36.13 -5.33
CA MET A 170 -8.29 -35.94 -3.99
C MET A 170 -7.39 -36.55 -2.92
N PRO A 171 -7.21 -35.86 -1.76
CA PRO A 171 -6.21 -36.23 -0.76
C PRO A 171 -6.29 -37.69 -0.28
N HIS A 172 -7.51 -38.22 -0.03
CA HIS A 172 -7.71 -39.60 0.39
C HIS A 172 -7.30 -40.59 -0.71
N LYS A 173 -7.58 -40.33 -2.01
CA LYS A 173 -7.17 -41.21 -3.10
C LYS A 173 -5.67 -41.27 -3.28
N ARG A 174 -5.01 -40.13 -3.16
CA ARG A 174 -3.53 -40.09 -3.17
C ARG A 174 -2.94 -40.88 -1.99
N LEU A 175 -3.56 -40.78 -0.80
CA LEU A 175 -3.12 -41.50 0.38
C LEU A 175 -3.27 -43.03 0.21
N PHE A 176 -4.42 -43.53 -0.32
CA PHE A 176 -4.62 -44.95 -0.61
C PHE A 176 -3.74 -45.43 -1.78
N ALA A 177 -3.30 -44.56 -2.66
CA ALA A 177 -2.30 -44.88 -3.68
C ALA A 177 -0.86 -44.92 -3.16
N GLY A 178 -0.64 -44.70 -1.86
CA GLY A 178 0.67 -44.77 -1.22
C GLY A 178 1.44 -43.45 -1.23
N ALA A 179 0.80 -42.32 -1.55
CA ALA A 179 1.43 -41.00 -1.44
C ALA A 179 1.50 -40.55 0.02
N GLU A 180 2.47 -39.68 0.33
CA GLU A 180 2.51 -39.02 1.63
C GLU A 180 1.29 -38.10 1.86
N PRO A 181 0.82 -37.94 3.11
CA PRO A 181 -0.32 -37.10 3.44
C PRO A 181 0.02 -35.62 3.31
N GLU A 182 -0.17 -35.05 2.13
CA GLU A 182 0.03 -33.63 1.85
C GLU A 182 -1.30 -32.86 1.86
N PRO A 183 -1.35 -31.66 2.46
CA PRO A 183 -2.50 -30.78 2.34
C PRO A 183 -2.76 -30.41 0.88
N LEU A 184 -4.04 -30.36 0.49
CA LEU A 184 -4.46 -29.87 -0.84
C LEU A 184 -5.26 -28.57 -0.67
N LEU A 185 -4.78 -27.51 -1.29
CA LEU A 185 -5.52 -26.25 -1.41
C LEU A 185 -6.47 -26.35 -2.61
N MET A 186 -7.75 -26.10 -2.36
CA MET A 186 -8.81 -26.19 -3.37
C MET A 186 -9.62 -24.91 -3.41
N HIS A 187 -9.87 -24.39 -4.61
CA HIS A 187 -10.89 -23.41 -4.88
C HIS A 187 -12.16 -24.12 -5.34
N THR A 188 -13.21 -24.07 -4.55
CA THR A 188 -14.45 -24.80 -4.80
C THR A 188 -15.57 -23.83 -5.19
N ILE A 189 -16.29 -24.15 -6.27
CA ILE A 189 -17.42 -23.38 -6.77
C ILE A 189 -18.65 -24.27 -6.72
N VAL A 190 -19.67 -23.88 -5.93
CA VAL A 190 -20.95 -24.60 -5.87
C VAL A 190 -21.71 -24.37 -7.17
N ARG A 191 -21.88 -25.41 -8.01
CA ARG A 191 -22.49 -25.28 -9.36
C ARG A 191 -23.91 -24.71 -9.36
N ALA A 192 -24.68 -24.98 -8.32
CA ALA A 192 -26.07 -24.53 -8.22
C ALA A 192 -26.21 -23.03 -7.88
N THR A 193 -25.26 -22.46 -7.13
CA THR A 193 -25.36 -21.09 -6.58
C THR A 193 -24.25 -20.17 -7.06
N GLY A 194 -23.19 -20.71 -7.65
CA GLY A 194 -21.96 -19.98 -7.98
C GLY A 194 -21.14 -19.54 -6.74
N GLN A 195 -21.50 -20.02 -5.54
CA GLN A 195 -20.79 -19.67 -4.32
C GLN A 195 -19.38 -20.25 -4.34
N GLU A 196 -18.38 -19.38 -4.14
CA GLU A 196 -16.98 -19.75 -4.12
C GLU A 196 -16.46 -19.90 -2.70
N ARG A 197 -15.64 -20.93 -2.46
CA ARG A 197 -14.94 -21.18 -1.19
C ARG A 197 -13.52 -21.64 -1.45
N TRP A 198 -12.62 -21.28 -0.56
CA TRP A 198 -11.26 -21.77 -0.52
C TRP A 198 -11.11 -22.74 0.64
N LEU A 199 -10.74 -23.98 0.34
CA LEU A 199 -10.63 -25.06 1.32
C LEU A 199 -9.21 -25.62 1.32
N ILE A 200 -8.69 -25.91 2.52
CA ILE A 200 -7.51 -26.76 2.67
C ILE A 200 -8.00 -28.12 3.17
N ALA A 201 -7.82 -29.17 2.36
CA ALA A 201 -8.06 -30.54 2.78
C ALA A 201 -6.77 -31.15 3.31
N ARG A 202 -6.79 -31.60 4.58
CA ARG A 202 -5.66 -32.26 5.24
C ARG A 202 -5.98 -33.72 5.46
N PRO A 203 -5.38 -34.65 4.70
CA PRO A 203 -5.54 -36.07 4.93
C PRO A 203 -4.63 -36.54 6.07
N ALA A 204 -5.11 -37.50 6.86
CA ALA A 204 -4.30 -38.20 7.84
C ALA A 204 -4.61 -39.71 7.81
N PRO A 205 -3.61 -40.60 7.78
CA PRO A 205 -3.83 -42.03 7.72
C PRO A 205 -4.26 -42.61 9.07
N VAL A 206 -5.23 -43.50 9.05
CA VAL A 206 -5.54 -44.41 10.15
C VAL A 206 -5.03 -45.79 9.78
N ILE A 207 -4.00 -46.26 10.45
CA ILE A 207 -3.28 -47.49 10.16
C ILE A 207 -3.68 -48.58 11.19
N ASP A 208 -3.91 -49.79 10.71
CA ASP A 208 -4.09 -50.97 11.56
C ASP A 208 -2.78 -51.28 12.31
N PRO A 209 -2.80 -51.26 13.65
CA PRO A 209 -1.59 -51.49 14.44
C PRO A 209 -1.04 -52.93 14.32
N GLU A 210 -1.86 -53.91 13.92
CA GLU A 210 -1.43 -55.31 13.80
C GLU A 210 -0.88 -55.64 12.40
N THR A 211 -1.49 -55.06 11.36
CA THR A 211 -1.13 -55.40 9.97
C THR A 211 -0.30 -54.32 9.29
N GLY A 212 -0.28 -53.09 9.85
CA GLY A 212 0.37 -51.92 9.22
C GLY A 212 -0.37 -51.40 7.98
N SER A 213 -1.56 -51.94 7.67
CA SER A 213 -2.34 -51.54 6.50
C SER A 213 -3.15 -50.27 6.78
N LEU A 214 -3.32 -49.41 5.75
CA LEU A 214 -4.17 -48.23 5.82
C LEU A 214 -5.64 -48.65 5.85
N LEU A 215 -6.33 -48.33 6.97
CA LEU A 215 -7.76 -48.62 7.13
C LEU A 215 -8.63 -47.49 6.61
N PHE A 216 -8.31 -46.26 7.00
CA PHE A 216 -9.11 -45.08 6.66
C PHE A 216 -8.20 -43.86 6.40
N SER A 217 -8.72 -42.92 5.61
CA SER A 217 -8.23 -41.56 5.53
C SER A 217 -9.15 -40.65 6.36
N VAL A 218 -8.62 -39.99 7.38
CA VAL A 218 -9.28 -38.85 8.04
C VAL A 218 -9.00 -37.62 7.19
N ASN A 219 -10.04 -36.95 6.72
CA ASN A 219 -9.89 -35.70 5.96
C ASN A 219 -10.48 -34.55 6.78
N VAL A 220 -9.66 -33.59 7.11
CA VAL A 220 -10.06 -32.33 7.77
C VAL A 220 -10.09 -31.24 6.72
N TYR A 221 -11.23 -30.56 6.59
CA TYR A 221 -11.41 -29.44 5.65
C TYR A 221 -11.51 -28.14 6.44
N GLU A 222 -10.56 -27.27 6.18
CA GLU A 222 -10.50 -25.92 6.75
C GLU A 222 -10.98 -24.91 5.70
N ASP A 223 -12.03 -24.15 6.01
CA ASP A 223 -12.50 -23.04 5.15
C ASP A 223 -11.63 -21.81 5.39
N ILE A 224 -10.78 -21.50 4.43
CA ILE A 224 -9.88 -20.34 4.45
C ILE A 224 -10.34 -19.20 3.53
N THR A 225 -11.62 -19.21 3.12
CA THR A 225 -12.17 -18.24 2.18
C THR A 225 -11.95 -16.81 2.65
N GLU A 226 -12.17 -16.54 3.94
CA GLU A 226 -11.97 -15.21 4.51
C GLU A 226 -10.50 -14.79 4.53
N VAL A 227 -9.61 -15.72 4.85
CA VAL A 227 -8.15 -15.48 4.87
C VAL A 227 -7.66 -15.15 3.45
N LYS A 228 -8.08 -15.94 2.46
CA LYS A 228 -7.73 -15.72 1.05
C LYS A 228 -8.27 -14.40 0.52
N ARG A 229 -9.53 -14.09 0.81
CA ARG A 229 -10.14 -12.80 0.41
C ARG A 229 -9.41 -11.61 1.02
N THR A 230 -9.04 -11.69 2.29
CA THR A 230 -8.26 -10.64 2.96
C THR A 230 -6.89 -10.49 2.31
N GLN A 231 -6.19 -11.59 2.05
CA GLN A 231 -4.89 -11.59 1.39
C GLN A 231 -4.94 -10.94 0.00
N VAL A 232 -5.94 -11.29 -0.82
CA VAL A 232 -6.14 -10.71 -2.16
C VAL A 232 -6.42 -9.21 -2.06
N ALA A 233 -7.29 -8.79 -1.13
CA ALA A 233 -7.61 -7.38 -0.92
C ALA A 233 -6.37 -6.58 -0.46
N GLU A 234 -5.52 -7.14 0.40
CA GLU A 234 -4.30 -6.47 0.86
C GLU A 234 -3.24 -6.38 -0.25
N THR A 235 -3.05 -7.44 -1.02
CA THR A 235 -2.16 -7.43 -2.18
C THR A 235 -2.60 -6.38 -3.21
N PHE A 236 -3.90 -6.35 -3.52
CA PHE A 236 -4.48 -5.32 -4.39
C PHE A 236 -4.23 -3.91 -3.86
N MET A 237 -4.48 -3.66 -2.56
CA MET A 237 -4.27 -2.34 -1.96
C MET A 237 -2.80 -1.92 -1.90
N ALA A 238 -1.87 -2.86 -1.73
CA ALA A 238 -0.43 -2.60 -1.79
C ALA A 238 -0.01 -2.18 -3.21
N GLU A 239 -0.49 -2.90 -4.23
CA GLU A 239 -0.20 -2.57 -5.62
C GLU A 239 -0.84 -1.24 -6.06
N ALA A 240 -2.10 -1.01 -5.69
CA ALA A 240 -2.78 0.26 -5.93
C ALA A 240 -2.00 1.43 -5.30
N SER A 241 -1.48 1.27 -4.08
CA SER A 241 -0.68 2.29 -3.41
C SER A 241 0.63 2.57 -4.14
N ARG A 242 1.31 1.53 -4.64
CA ARG A 242 2.53 1.67 -5.43
C ARG A 242 2.27 2.43 -6.74
N VAL A 243 1.17 2.11 -7.41
CA VAL A 243 0.74 2.83 -8.63
C VAL A 243 0.44 4.29 -8.32
N LEU A 244 -0.31 4.57 -7.25
CA LEU A 244 -0.67 5.94 -6.83
C LEU A 244 0.54 6.80 -6.45
N ALA A 245 1.63 6.19 -5.98
CA ALA A 245 2.88 6.88 -5.62
C ALA A 245 3.87 7.00 -6.78
N SER A 246 3.62 6.38 -7.93
CA SER A 246 4.62 6.26 -9.01
C SER A 246 4.71 7.44 -9.95
N SER A 247 3.77 8.38 -9.93
CA SER A 247 3.74 9.54 -10.84
C SER A 247 2.95 10.69 -10.24
N MET A 248 3.32 11.91 -10.60
CA MET A 248 2.57 13.14 -10.31
C MET A 248 1.50 13.44 -11.38
N ASP A 249 1.47 12.70 -12.49
CA ASP A 249 0.35 12.71 -13.41
C ASP A 249 -0.79 11.85 -12.86
N TYR A 250 -1.75 12.51 -12.20
CA TYR A 250 -2.89 11.82 -11.62
C TYR A 250 -3.79 11.17 -12.68
N SER A 251 -3.88 11.73 -13.88
CA SER A 251 -4.75 11.22 -14.96
C SER A 251 -4.23 9.85 -15.45
N GLU A 252 -2.93 9.73 -15.71
CA GLU A 252 -2.32 8.45 -16.07
C GLU A 252 -2.37 7.44 -14.90
N THR A 253 -2.14 7.92 -13.69
CA THR A 253 -2.20 7.10 -12.48
C THR A 253 -3.61 6.53 -12.26
N LEU A 254 -4.67 7.33 -12.43
CA LEU A 254 -6.06 6.88 -12.32
C LEU A 254 -6.45 5.90 -13.44
N ARG A 255 -5.94 6.09 -14.68
CA ARG A 255 -6.11 5.10 -15.76
C ARG A 255 -5.47 3.75 -15.40
N ARG A 256 -4.30 3.73 -14.78
CA ARG A 256 -3.66 2.49 -14.30
C ARG A 256 -4.44 1.85 -13.17
N ILE A 257 -4.97 2.64 -12.23
CA ILE A 257 -5.83 2.16 -11.14
C ILE A 257 -7.11 1.53 -11.68
N SER A 258 -7.76 2.14 -12.68
CA SER A 258 -8.98 1.57 -13.26
C SER A 258 -8.74 0.20 -13.91
N ARG A 259 -7.58 -0.01 -14.56
CA ARG A 259 -7.16 -1.31 -15.09
C ARG A 259 -6.85 -2.33 -13.99
N LEU A 260 -6.26 -1.89 -12.88
CA LEU A 260 -5.95 -2.75 -11.75
C LEU A 260 -7.21 -3.20 -11.00
N ALA A 261 -8.22 -2.31 -10.89
CA ALA A 261 -9.49 -2.62 -10.23
C ALA A 261 -10.32 -3.67 -10.98
N VAL A 262 -10.12 -3.79 -12.29
CA VAL A 262 -10.75 -4.80 -13.16
C VAL A 262 -9.70 -5.88 -13.50
N PRO A 263 -9.94 -7.16 -13.26
CA PRO A 263 -11.16 -7.83 -12.78
C PRO A 263 -11.23 -8.02 -11.24
N GLN A 264 -10.36 -7.40 -10.46
CA GLN A 264 -10.22 -7.71 -9.03
C GLN A 264 -11.50 -7.39 -8.21
N ILE A 265 -12.12 -6.24 -8.47
CA ILE A 265 -13.29 -5.77 -7.74
C ILE A 265 -14.56 -5.79 -8.62
N ALA A 266 -14.44 -5.47 -9.92
CA ALA A 266 -15.59 -5.27 -10.82
C ALA A 266 -15.24 -5.67 -12.25
N ASP A 267 -16.24 -5.69 -13.14
CA ASP A 267 -16.05 -5.96 -14.57
C ASP A 267 -15.67 -4.68 -15.34
N TRP A 268 -16.07 -3.50 -14.82
CA TRP A 268 -15.62 -2.21 -15.32
C TRP A 268 -15.46 -1.16 -14.23
N CYS A 269 -14.62 -0.17 -14.53
CA CYS A 269 -14.28 0.92 -13.65
C CYS A 269 -14.30 2.24 -14.43
N ALA A 270 -14.92 3.26 -13.86
CA ALA A 270 -14.83 4.65 -14.33
C ALA A 270 -14.35 5.55 -13.19
N VAL A 271 -13.56 6.57 -13.53
CA VAL A 271 -13.06 7.55 -12.57
C VAL A 271 -13.39 8.93 -13.06
N ASP A 272 -14.14 9.65 -12.27
CA ASP A 272 -14.60 11.01 -12.48
C ASP A 272 -13.91 11.94 -11.48
N VAL A 273 -13.38 13.07 -11.93
CA VAL A 273 -12.63 14.04 -11.11
C VAL A 273 -13.23 15.42 -11.33
N LEU A 274 -13.34 16.23 -10.29
CA LEU A 274 -13.71 17.64 -10.44
C LEU A 274 -12.53 18.40 -11.07
N ASP A 275 -12.74 19.16 -12.11
CA ASP A 275 -11.74 20.06 -12.68
C ASP A 275 -11.52 21.35 -11.85
N GLU A 276 -10.81 22.34 -12.40
CA GLU A 276 -10.54 23.60 -11.70
C GLU A 276 -11.80 24.48 -11.56
N ASP A 277 -12.75 24.36 -12.51
CA ASP A 277 -14.02 25.08 -12.51
C ASP A 277 -15.09 24.39 -11.66
N GLY A 278 -14.79 23.19 -11.15
CA GLY A 278 -15.69 22.37 -10.35
C GLY A 278 -16.61 21.47 -11.18
N GLU A 279 -16.42 21.36 -12.49
CA GLU A 279 -17.17 20.45 -13.34
C GLU A 279 -16.62 19.03 -13.28
N ILE A 280 -17.46 18.04 -13.60
CA ILE A 280 -17.07 16.62 -13.56
C ILE A 280 -16.40 16.24 -14.89
N GLU A 281 -15.13 15.89 -14.82
CA GLU A 281 -14.36 15.33 -15.93
C GLU A 281 -14.11 13.83 -15.71
N ARG A 282 -14.42 12.97 -16.70
CA ARG A 282 -14.06 11.55 -16.67
C ARG A 282 -12.64 11.35 -17.19
N VAL A 283 -11.72 11.09 -16.28
CA VAL A 283 -10.30 10.92 -16.60
C VAL A 283 -9.92 9.48 -16.93
N ALA A 284 -10.73 8.51 -16.49
CA ALA A 284 -10.47 7.10 -16.78
C ALA A 284 -11.77 6.31 -16.94
N ILE A 285 -11.75 5.37 -17.88
CA ILE A 285 -12.77 4.34 -18.04
C ILE A 285 -12.06 3.07 -18.54
N TYR A 286 -12.41 1.93 -17.94
CA TYR A 286 -11.87 0.63 -18.33
C TYR A 286 -12.92 -0.47 -18.16
N HIS A 287 -12.97 -1.39 -19.12
CA HIS A 287 -13.78 -2.60 -19.10
C HIS A 287 -12.90 -3.79 -19.49
N GLY A 288 -13.14 -4.96 -18.90
CA GLY A 288 -12.41 -6.19 -19.24
C GLY A 288 -12.65 -6.67 -20.68
N ASP A 289 -13.84 -6.39 -21.21
CA ASP A 289 -14.20 -6.67 -22.61
C ASP A 289 -13.95 -5.43 -23.49
N PRO A 290 -13.11 -5.54 -24.55
CA PRO A 290 -12.81 -4.42 -25.44
C PRO A 290 -14.01 -3.86 -26.22
N GLU A 291 -15.03 -4.69 -26.56
CA GLU A 291 -16.23 -4.24 -27.28
C GLU A 291 -17.09 -3.36 -26.38
N LEU A 292 -17.26 -3.76 -25.12
CA LEU A 292 -17.98 -2.99 -24.11
C LEU A 292 -17.21 -1.73 -23.67
N LEU A 293 -15.88 -1.76 -23.71
CA LEU A 293 -15.07 -0.55 -23.48
C LEU A 293 -15.38 0.53 -24.52
N GLY A 294 -15.46 0.17 -25.81
CA GLY A 294 -15.82 1.11 -26.88
C GLY A 294 -17.23 1.68 -26.71
N LEU A 295 -18.18 0.88 -26.25
CA LEU A 295 -19.54 1.34 -25.92
C LEU A 295 -19.56 2.29 -24.72
N ALA A 296 -18.85 1.96 -23.66
CA ALA A 296 -18.74 2.81 -22.46
C ALA A 296 -18.10 4.18 -22.77
N GLN A 297 -17.11 4.23 -23.67
CA GLN A 297 -16.51 5.47 -24.14
C GLN A 297 -17.51 6.34 -24.94
N ARG A 298 -18.32 5.74 -25.83
CA ARG A 298 -19.38 6.46 -26.54
C ARG A 298 -20.47 6.97 -25.61
N LEU A 299 -20.89 6.14 -24.65
CA LEU A 299 -21.84 6.54 -23.61
C LEU A 299 -21.33 7.77 -22.85
N HIS A 300 -20.06 7.76 -22.47
CA HIS A 300 -19.47 8.90 -21.79
C HIS A 300 -19.46 10.17 -22.67
N ALA A 301 -19.05 10.05 -23.93
CA ALA A 301 -18.96 11.20 -24.84
C ALA A 301 -20.32 11.91 -25.06
N GLY A 302 -21.43 11.15 -25.05
CA GLY A 302 -22.77 11.69 -25.22
C GLY A 302 -23.50 12.03 -23.92
N TYR A 303 -23.22 11.30 -22.85
CA TYR A 303 -24.02 11.29 -21.63
C TYR A 303 -23.19 11.28 -20.35
N GLY A 304 -22.03 11.95 -20.35
CA GLY A 304 -21.18 12.09 -19.17
C GLY A 304 -21.93 12.66 -17.96
N PRO A 305 -21.53 12.35 -16.73
CA PRO A 305 -22.12 12.95 -15.53
C PRO A 305 -21.81 14.43 -15.43
N SER A 306 -22.76 15.23 -14.93
CA SER A 306 -22.60 16.64 -14.60
C SER A 306 -23.09 16.90 -13.17
N LEU A 307 -22.55 17.88 -12.47
CA LEU A 307 -22.99 18.24 -11.11
C LEU A 307 -24.45 18.69 -11.03
N GLY A 308 -25.00 19.19 -12.13
CA GLY A 308 -26.40 19.60 -12.22
C GLY A 308 -27.37 18.45 -12.46
N ASP A 309 -26.89 17.24 -12.70
CA ASP A 309 -27.69 16.07 -13.00
C ASP A 309 -28.07 15.29 -11.73
N ASP A 310 -29.23 14.62 -11.77
CA ASP A 310 -29.66 13.64 -10.77
C ASP A 310 -28.88 12.30 -10.96
N SER A 311 -27.56 12.40 -11.07
CA SER A 311 -26.69 11.25 -11.26
C SER A 311 -26.13 10.76 -9.92
N ALA A 312 -26.00 9.45 -9.78
CA ALA A 312 -25.42 8.86 -8.59
C ALA A 312 -23.95 9.27 -8.35
N VAL A 313 -23.22 9.61 -9.41
CA VAL A 313 -21.85 10.12 -9.34
C VAL A 313 -21.85 11.52 -8.73
N ALA A 314 -22.72 12.42 -9.22
CA ALA A 314 -22.86 13.77 -8.68
C ALA A 314 -23.28 13.75 -7.21
N GLU A 315 -24.23 12.89 -6.84
CA GLU A 315 -24.65 12.69 -5.44
C GLU A 315 -23.48 12.27 -4.54
N VAL A 316 -22.69 11.28 -4.97
CA VAL A 316 -21.53 10.80 -4.20
C VAL A 316 -20.46 11.89 -4.07
N ILE A 317 -20.19 12.64 -5.11
CA ILE A 317 -19.24 13.77 -5.06
C ILE A 317 -19.73 14.84 -4.09
N ALA A 318 -21.00 15.24 -4.17
CA ALA A 318 -21.59 16.30 -3.35
C ALA A 318 -21.69 15.89 -1.86
N THR A 319 -22.04 14.63 -1.57
CA THR A 319 -22.27 14.17 -0.19
C THR A 319 -21.02 13.60 0.47
N GLY A 320 -20.02 13.19 -0.30
CA GLY A 320 -18.86 12.43 0.18
C GLY A 320 -19.20 11.05 0.72
N ARG A 321 -20.39 10.51 0.41
CA ARG A 321 -20.87 9.22 0.91
C ARG A 321 -20.92 8.20 -0.21
N ALA A 322 -20.33 7.04 0.03
CA ALA A 322 -20.37 5.93 -0.91
C ALA A 322 -21.79 5.37 -1.08
N ARG A 323 -22.06 4.80 -2.26
CA ARG A 323 -23.30 4.13 -2.60
C ARG A 323 -23.02 2.74 -3.15
N ILE A 324 -23.85 1.77 -2.76
CA ILE A 324 -23.87 0.43 -3.34
C ILE A 324 -25.26 0.16 -3.90
N TYR A 325 -25.29 -0.37 -5.12
CA TYR A 325 -26.47 -0.84 -5.82
C TYR A 325 -26.26 -2.35 -6.07
N PRO A 326 -26.73 -3.22 -5.15
CA PRO A 326 -26.52 -4.66 -5.24
C PRO A 326 -27.21 -5.30 -6.45
N GLU A 327 -28.26 -4.63 -6.93
CA GLU A 327 -29.03 -5.03 -8.09
C GLU A 327 -29.52 -3.77 -8.82
N ILE A 328 -29.32 -3.73 -10.13
CA ILE A 328 -29.77 -2.65 -11.01
C ILE A 328 -30.86 -3.22 -11.91
N SER A 329 -32.11 -2.85 -11.65
CA SER A 329 -33.25 -3.29 -12.48
C SER A 329 -33.37 -2.47 -13.75
N ASP A 330 -34.09 -2.99 -14.76
CA ASP A 330 -34.36 -2.28 -16.00
C ASP A 330 -35.18 -0.99 -15.79
N GLU A 331 -36.08 -0.99 -14.79
CA GLU A 331 -36.84 0.19 -14.38
C GLU A 331 -35.90 1.28 -13.82
N ALA A 332 -34.88 0.89 -13.08
CA ALA A 332 -33.89 1.83 -12.54
C ALA A 332 -33.03 2.44 -13.64
N LEU A 333 -32.67 1.65 -14.68
CA LEU A 333 -31.99 2.16 -15.87
C LEU A 333 -32.88 3.11 -16.66
N ALA A 334 -34.15 2.75 -16.89
CA ALA A 334 -35.11 3.57 -17.61
C ALA A 334 -35.40 4.90 -16.90
N ALA A 335 -35.47 4.91 -15.58
CA ALA A 335 -35.70 6.11 -14.78
C ALA A 335 -34.53 7.12 -14.86
N ARG A 336 -33.30 6.67 -15.15
CA ARG A 336 -32.10 7.49 -15.22
C ARG A 336 -31.66 7.82 -16.63
N ALA A 337 -32.28 7.20 -17.64
CA ALA A 337 -31.95 7.47 -19.03
C ALA A 337 -32.49 8.86 -19.45
N ARG A 338 -31.65 9.67 -20.11
CA ARG A 338 -32.03 11.00 -20.62
C ARG A 338 -32.91 10.91 -21.87
N ASP A 339 -32.71 9.86 -22.66
CA ASP A 339 -33.47 9.56 -23.88
C ASP A 339 -33.41 8.07 -24.23
N SER A 340 -34.03 7.69 -25.36
CA SER A 340 -34.08 6.29 -25.81
C SER A 340 -32.73 5.71 -26.24
N GLU A 341 -31.84 6.55 -26.78
CA GLU A 341 -30.49 6.14 -27.20
C GLU A 341 -29.62 5.88 -25.95
N HIS A 342 -29.68 6.78 -24.96
CA HIS A 342 -29.03 6.59 -23.68
C HIS A 342 -29.46 5.27 -22.99
N LEU A 343 -30.78 5.00 -22.96
CA LEU A 343 -31.30 3.76 -22.39
C LEU A 343 -30.81 2.53 -23.15
N ALA A 344 -30.76 2.60 -24.48
CA ALA A 344 -30.25 1.49 -25.29
C ALA A 344 -28.77 1.18 -24.99
N MET A 345 -27.94 2.22 -24.82
CA MET A 345 -26.52 2.08 -24.45
C MET A 345 -26.35 1.52 -23.04
N LEU A 346 -27.13 2.00 -22.05
CA LEU A 346 -27.10 1.48 -20.68
C LEU A 346 -27.46 0.00 -20.62
N ARG A 347 -28.48 -0.41 -21.36
CA ARG A 347 -28.88 -1.84 -21.49
C ARG A 347 -27.80 -2.67 -22.16
N ALA A 348 -27.14 -2.14 -23.19
CA ALA A 348 -26.09 -2.84 -23.92
C ALA A 348 -24.82 -3.04 -23.09
N ILE A 349 -24.49 -2.12 -22.17
CA ILE A 349 -23.40 -2.30 -21.19
C ILE A 349 -23.76 -3.39 -20.19
N GLY A 350 -25.06 -3.58 -19.88
CA GLY A 350 -25.56 -4.67 -19.07
C GLY A 350 -25.10 -4.64 -17.60
N ALA A 351 -24.96 -3.45 -17.01
CA ALA A 351 -24.58 -3.33 -15.61
C ALA A 351 -25.67 -3.94 -14.70
N THR A 352 -25.32 -4.94 -13.90
CA THR A 352 -26.24 -5.65 -12.98
C THR A 352 -26.11 -5.16 -11.54
N ALA A 353 -24.95 -4.65 -11.16
CA ALA A 353 -24.67 -4.09 -9.84
C ALA A 353 -23.60 -2.98 -9.95
N ALA A 354 -23.59 -2.03 -9.01
CA ALA A 354 -22.57 -0.98 -8.98
C ALA A 354 -22.22 -0.53 -7.55
N ILE A 355 -20.97 -0.10 -7.38
CA ILE A 355 -20.47 0.63 -6.22
C ILE A 355 -19.92 1.95 -6.73
N ILE A 356 -20.28 3.06 -6.07
CA ILE A 356 -19.76 4.40 -6.35
C ILE A 356 -19.18 4.93 -5.05
N VAL A 357 -17.89 5.23 -5.05
CA VAL A 357 -17.18 5.73 -3.88
C VAL A 357 -16.53 7.08 -4.14
N PRO A 358 -16.49 7.99 -3.16
CA PRO A 358 -15.84 9.27 -3.31
C PRO A 358 -14.31 9.13 -3.40
N LEU A 359 -13.70 9.93 -4.24
CA LEU A 359 -12.28 10.24 -4.16
C LEU A 359 -12.08 11.25 -3.01
N ALA A 360 -12.00 10.72 -1.79
CA ALA A 360 -11.96 11.54 -0.59
C ALA A 360 -10.52 12.00 -0.30
N ALA A 361 -10.28 13.30 -0.34
CA ALA A 361 -9.11 13.95 0.18
C ALA A 361 -9.38 14.50 1.60
N PRO A 362 -8.35 14.89 2.39
CA PRO A 362 -8.54 15.33 3.78
C PRO A 362 -9.53 16.49 3.98
N ALA A 363 -9.62 17.40 3.03
CA ALA A 363 -10.45 18.61 3.14
C ALA A 363 -11.73 18.55 2.29
N ARG A 364 -11.78 17.73 1.24
CA ARG A 364 -12.89 17.71 0.26
C ARG A 364 -12.95 16.40 -0.52
N THR A 365 -14.07 16.18 -1.18
CA THR A 365 -14.18 15.15 -2.23
C THR A 365 -13.70 15.75 -3.55
N VAL A 366 -12.76 15.09 -4.22
CA VAL A 366 -12.15 15.56 -5.48
C VAL A 366 -12.68 14.82 -6.71
N GLY A 367 -13.60 13.86 -6.52
CA GLY A 367 -14.18 13.07 -7.57
C GLY A 367 -14.87 11.82 -7.06
N ALA A 368 -15.08 10.83 -7.93
CA ALA A 368 -15.65 9.53 -7.59
C ALA A 368 -15.06 8.40 -8.44
N ILE A 369 -15.07 7.18 -7.90
CA ILE A 369 -14.81 5.93 -8.62
C ILE A 369 -16.11 5.15 -8.71
N THR A 370 -16.49 4.75 -9.90
CA THR A 370 -17.60 3.83 -10.19
C THR A 370 -17.03 2.47 -10.54
N LEU A 371 -17.47 1.44 -9.84
CA LEU A 371 -17.14 0.04 -10.07
C LEU A 371 -18.43 -0.71 -10.34
N ALA A 372 -18.54 -1.41 -11.47
CA ALA A 372 -19.77 -2.13 -11.78
C ALA A 372 -19.50 -3.54 -12.31
N SER A 373 -20.44 -4.44 -12.02
CA SER A 373 -20.51 -5.79 -12.57
C SER A 373 -21.50 -5.81 -13.73
N SER A 374 -21.14 -6.52 -14.81
CA SER A 374 -21.98 -6.63 -16.00
C SER A 374 -22.41 -8.09 -16.28
N ALA A 375 -21.59 -8.85 -16.95
CA ALA A 375 -21.92 -10.22 -17.37
C ALA A 375 -21.52 -11.28 -16.34
N SER A 376 -20.74 -10.94 -15.31
CA SER A 376 -20.30 -11.89 -14.30
C SER A 376 -21.43 -12.23 -13.34
N THR A 377 -21.42 -13.45 -12.80
CA THR A 377 -22.28 -13.86 -11.69
C THR A 377 -21.87 -13.23 -10.36
N ARG A 378 -20.92 -12.33 -10.39
CA ARG A 378 -20.35 -11.63 -9.22
C ARG A 378 -21.37 -10.69 -8.61
N ARG A 379 -21.71 -10.91 -7.35
CA ARG A 379 -22.52 -9.99 -6.54
C ARG A 379 -21.59 -9.07 -5.75
N LEU A 380 -21.80 -7.77 -5.90
CA LEU A 380 -21.09 -6.77 -5.10
C LEU A 380 -21.64 -6.78 -3.67
N SER A 381 -20.74 -6.77 -2.69
CA SER A 381 -21.04 -6.88 -1.26
C SER A 381 -20.55 -5.66 -0.47
N ASP A 382 -20.95 -5.56 0.80
CA ASP A 382 -20.43 -4.53 1.72
C ASP A 382 -18.90 -4.58 1.89
N ARG A 383 -18.28 -5.73 1.67
CA ARG A 383 -16.81 -5.87 1.68
C ARG A 383 -16.17 -5.23 0.46
N ASP A 384 -16.76 -5.43 -0.72
CA ASP A 384 -16.31 -4.78 -1.94
C ASP A 384 -16.48 -3.27 -1.81
N LEU A 385 -17.55 -2.81 -1.18
CA LEU A 385 -17.76 -1.41 -0.82
C LEU A 385 -16.63 -0.89 0.09
N ALA A 386 -16.32 -1.60 1.17
CA ALA A 386 -15.25 -1.20 2.10
C ALA A 386 -13.86 -1.16 1.41
N LEU A 387 -13.58 -2.11 0.52
CA LEU A 387 -12.34 -2.12 -0.29
C LEU A 387 -12.30 -0.95 -1.27
N ALA A 388 -13.40 -0.68 -1.97
CA ALA A 388 -13.54 0.45 -2.89
C ALA A 388 -13.41 1.80 -2.15
N GLU A 389 -13.98 1.95 -0.96
CA GLU A 389 -13.81 3.16 -0.13
C GLU A 389 -12.35 3.37 0.29
N ARG A 390 -11.63 2.30 0.64
CA ARG A 390 -10.19 2.39 0.94
C ARG A 390 -9.40 2.86 -0.28
N LEU A 391 -9.73 2.33 -1.47
CA LEU A 391 -9.14 2.77 -2.74
C LEU A 391 -9.47 4.23 -3.02
N GLY A 392 -10.74 4.63 -2.89
CA GLY A 392 -11.22 6.00 -3.12
C GLY A 392 -10.51 7.04 -2.25
N ARG A 393 -10.31 6.74 -0.96
CA ARG A 393 -9.54 7.62 -0.05
C ARG A 393 -8.08 7.77 -0.46
N ARG A 394 -7.41 6.67 -0.83
CA ARG A 394 -6.00 6.74 -1.29
C ARG A 394 -5.86 7.47 -2.61
N ALA A 395 -6.72 7.17 -3.57
CA ALA A 395 -6.72 7.83 -4.87
C ALA A 395 -7.06 9.32 -4.73
N GLY A 396 -8.05 9.69 -3.89
CA GLY A 396 -8.38 11.08 -3.62
C GLY A 396 -7.22 11.88 -3.02
N THR A 397 -6.51 11.30 -2.06
CA THR A 397 -5.29 11.92 -1.49
C THR A 397 -4.20 12.09 -2.55
N ALA A 398 -3.99 11.11 -3.41
CA ALA A 398 -2.99 11.19 -4.47
C ALA A 398 -3.34 12.27 -5.52
N VAL A 399 -4.60 12.35 -5.94
CA VAL A 399 -5.08 13.40 -6.86
C VAL A 399 -4.87 14.80 -6.27
N GLU A 400 -5.27 15.01 -4.99
CA GLU A 400 -5.11 16.31 -4.34
C GLU A 400 -3.64 16.68 -4.17
N SER A 401 -2.79 15.73 -3.81
CA SER A 401 -1.34 15.96 -3.70
C SER A 401 -0.72 16.34 -5.05
N ALA A 402 -1.10 15.65 -6.12
CA ALA A 402 -0.60 15.95 -7.47
C ALA A 402 -1.07 17.33 -7.97
N ARG A 403 -2.33 17.71 -7.69
CA ARG A 403 -2.85 19.04 -8.00
C ARG A 403 -2.12 20.15 -7.25
N LEU A 404 -1.97 19.99 -5.94
CA LEU A 404 -1.24 20.96 -5.12
C LEU A 404 0.21 21.10 -5.57
N TYR A 405 0.82 20.01 -6.00
CA TYR A 405 2.16 20.04 -6.59
C TYR A 405 2.20 20.85 -7.88
N THR A 406 1.29 20.55 -8.83
CA THR A 406 1.22 21.24 -10.13
C THR A 406 0.94 22.73 -9.95
N GLU A 407 0.00 23.10 -9.07
CA GLU A 407 -0.32 24.50 -8.79
C GLU A 407 0.85 25.25 -8.17
N ARG A 408 1.53 24.63 -7.18
CA ARG A 408 2.74 25.23 -6.59
C ARG A 408 3.83 25.43 -7.62
N LYS A 409 4.05 24.44 -8.50
CA LYS A 409 5.00 24.55 -9.60
C LYS A 409 4.64 25.70 -10.52
N ARG A 410 3.37 25.80 -10.95
CA ARG A 410 2.87 26.91 -11.80
C ARG A 410 3.12 28.27 -11.16
N ILE A 411 2.82 28.41 -9.87
CA ILE A 411 3.06 29.66 -9.14
C ILE A 411 4.56 29.98 -9.13
N ALA A 412 5.41 29.00 -8.84
CA ALA A 412 6.86 29.19 -8.84
C ALA A 412 7.39 29.62 -10.22
N ASP A 413 6.93 28.95 -11.29
CA ASP A 413 7.33 29.27 -12.67
C ASP A 413 6.90 30.70 -13.08
N VAL A 414 5.68 31.10 -12.71
CA VAL A 414 5.19 32.48 -12.99
C VAL A 414 5.99 33.52 -12.21
N LEU A 415 6.27 33.27 -10.93
CA LEU A 415 7.08 34.18 -10.11
C LEU A 415 8.50 34.28 -10.67
N GLN A 416 9.11 33.16 -11.03
CA GLN A 416 10.46 33.13 -11.62
C GLN A 416 10.53 33.90 -12.93
N ALA A 417 9.55 33.71 -13.83
CA ALA A 417 9.48 34.44 -15.09
C ALA A 417 9.36 35.95 -14.88
N ALA A 418 8.63 36.39 -13.84
CA ALA A 418 8.50 37.82 -13.52
C ALA A 418 9.80 38.44 -12.94
N LEU A 419 10.71 37.61 -12.38
CA LEU A 419 11.99 38.07 -11.82
C LEU A 419 13.10 38.22 -12.86
N LEU A 420 12.96 37.64 -14.04
CA LEU A 420 13.93 37.77 -15.11
C LEU A 420 13.44 38.83 -16.14
N PRO A 421 14.33 39.48 -16.89
CA PRO A 421 13.90 40.38 -17.97
C PRO A 421 13.32 39.55 -19.12
N GLU A 422 12.19 40.01 -19.71
CA GLU A 422 11.58 39.34 -20.86
C GLU A 422 12.52 39.27 -22.06
N ALA A 423 13.35 40.30 -22.26
CA ALA A 423 14.41 40.34 -23.25
C ALA A 423 15.54 41.27 -22.75
N LEU A 424 16.76 40.95 -23.14
CA LEU A 424 17.88 41.88 -22.97
C LEU A 424 17.76 43.04 -23.97
N PRO A 425 18.08 44.28 -23.56
CA PRO A 425 18.08 45.39 -24.48
C PRO A 425 19.19 45.24 -25.55
N GLU A 426 18.93 45.79 -26.73
CA GLU A 426 19.94 45.90 -27.78
C GLU A 426 20.98 46.94 -27.39
N ILE A 427 22.19 46.54 -27.18
CA ILE A 427 23.36 47.43 -26.90
C ILE A 427 24.07 47.66 -28.23
N THR A 428 24.19 48.90 -28.68
CA THR A 428 24.80 49.20 -29.97
C THR A 428 26.23 48.65 -30.04
N GLY A 429 26.49 47.78 -31.03
CA GLY A 429 27.80 47.18 -31.27
C GLY A 429 28.17 46.04 -30.30
N VAL A 430 27.31 45.66 -29.34
CA VAL A 430 27.57 44.57 -28.39
C VAL A 430 26.46 43.53 -28.49
N GLN A 431 26.83 42.33 -28.90
CA GLN A 431 25.96 41.16 -28.82
C GLN A 431 25.78 40.73 -27.36
N THR A 432 24.57 40.49 -26.94
CA THR A 432 24.23 39.98 -25.58
C THR A 432 23.50 38.65 -25.65
N SER A 433 23.80 37.73 -24.74
CA SER A 433 23.09 36.48 -24.60
C SER A 433 23.02 36.13 -23.10
N ALA A 434 21.88 35.62 -22.65
CA ALA A 434 21.73 35.16 -21.26
C ALA A 434 21.14 33.75 -21.23
N LEU A 435 21.49 33.02 -20.18
CA LEU A 435 20.95 31.71 -19.87
C LEU A 435 20.64 31.64 -18.37
N TYR A 436 19.47 31.12 -18.06
CA TYR A 436 19.05 30.83 -16.68
C TYR A 436 18.55 29.41 -16.57
N ARG A 437 18.99 28.71 -15.54
CA ARG A 437 18.54 27.36 -15.21
C ARG A 437 18.29 27.26 -13.70
N ALA A 438 17.04 27.06 -13.29
CA ALA A 438 16.71 26.83 -11.90
C ALA A 438 17.18 25.46 -11.43
N ALA A 439 17.68 25.37 -10.19
CA ALA A 439 18.07 24.13 -9.56
C ALA A 439 16.86 23.37 -8.97
N GLY A 440 16.87 22.02 -9.10
CA GLY A 440 15.92 21.11 -8.48
C GLY A 440 14.57 21.03 -9.20
N GLU A 441 13.88 19.88 -9.03
CA GLU A 441 12.57 19.62 -9.65
C GLU A 441 11.39 20.30 -8.93
N LEU A 442 11.58 20.85 -7.72
CA LEU A 442 10.49 21.17 -6.82
C LEU A 442 10.45 22.63 -6.35
N ASN A 443 9.53 23.41 -6.89
CA ASN A 443 8.85 24.53 -6.19
C ASN A 443 9.72 25.62 -5.58
N ARG A 444 10.92 25.88 -6.06
CA ARG A 444 11.76 26.92 -5.50
C ARG A 444 12.03 27.99 -6.54
N VAL A 445 11.54 29.19 -6.29
CA VAL A 445 11.98 30.38 -7.01
C VAL A 445 13.45 30.59 -6.65
N GLY A 446 14.33 30.64 -7.63
CA GLY A 446 15.75 30.82 -7.43
C GLY A 446 16.13 32.21 -6.90
N GLY A 447 17.34 32.29 -6.33
CA GLY A 447 17.95 33.54 -5.89
C GLY A 447 18.66 34.29 -7.00
N ASP A 448 19.14 33.56 -8.01
CA ASP A 448 19.88 34.09 -9.14
C ASP A 448 19.09 35.04 -10.03
N PHE A 449 19.71 36.10 -10.44
CA PHE A 449 19.13 37.04 -11.38
C PHE A 449 20.19 37.68 -12.29
N TYR A 450 19.74 38.15 -13.44
CA TYR A 450 20.50 39.06 -14.29
C TYR A 450 19.62 40.19 -14.78
N ASP A 451 20.24 41.29 -15.17
CA ASP A 451 19.53 42.42 -15.74
C ASP A 451 20.44 43.25 -16.64
N ALA A 452 19.82 43.96 -17.60
CA ALA A 452 20.50 44.95 -18.38
C ALA A 452 19.55 46.15 -18.69
N CYS A 453 20.07 47.35 -18.62
CA CYS A 453 19.28 48.54 -18.95
C CYS A 453 20.15 49.72 -19.43
N ALA A 454 19.54 50.61 -20.23
CA ALA A 454 20.13 51.88 -20.58
C ALA A 454 20.16 52.84 -19.38
N CYS A 455 21.30 53.45 -19.12
CA CYS A 455 21.55 54.37 -17.99
C CYS A 455 21.72 55.82 -18.44
N GLY A 456 21.71 56.09 -19.71
CA GLY A 456 21.90 57.42 -20.33
C GLY A 456 22.31 57.28 -21.78
N PRO A 457 22.54 58.39 -22.49
CA PRO A 457 22.98 58.32 -23.88
C PRO A 457 24.31 57.56 -24.03
N GLY A 458 24.29 56.44 -24.82
CA GLY A 458 25.46 55.63 -25.06
C GLY A 458 26.05 54.87 -23.85
N ARG A 459 25.28 54.70 -22.77
CA ARG A 459 25.73 54.06 -21.56
C ARG A 459 24.72 53.02 -21.06
N TRP A 460 25.24 51.84 -20.70
CA TRP A 460 24.43 50.69 -20.30
C TRP A 460 24.95 50.11 -19.02
N MET A 461 24.02 49.58 -18.21
CA MET A 461 24.33 48.76 -17.07
C MET A 461 23.97 47.31 -17.38
N VAL A 462 24.82 46.40 -17.03
CA VAL A 462 24.58 44.96 -17.00
C VAL A 462 24.93 44.44 -15.59
N ALA A 463 24.07 43.64 -15.01
CA ALA A 463 24.28 43.07 -13.70
C ALA A 463 23.87 41.59 -13.68
N ILE A 464 24.61 40.80 -12.91
CA ILE A 464 24.24 39.45 -12.50
C ILE A 464 24.45 39.35 -10.98
N GLY A 465 23.62 38.61 -10.30
CA GLY A 465 23.71 38.45 -8.87
C GLY A 465 22.99 37.22 -8.35
N ASP A 466 23.29 36.88 -7.13
CA ASP A 466 22.63 35.81 -6.38
C ASP A 466 22.16 36.32 -5.02
N VAL A 467 20.93 36.00 -4.65
CA VAL A 467 20.31 36.29 -3.36
C VAL A 467 20.35 35.02 -2.51
N CYS A 468 20.96 35.12 -1.35
CA CYS A 468 21.09 34.00 -0.44
C CYS A 468 19.72 33.42 -0.04
N GLY A 469 19.54 32.11 -0.27
CA GLY A 469 18.31 31.39 0.02
C GLY A 469 17.45 31.13 -1.21
N LYS A 470 16.35 30.40 -1.02
CA LYS A 470 15.47 29.98 -2.13
C LYS A 470 14.00 30.16 -1.74
N GLY A 471 13.15 30.33 -2.72
CA GLY A 471 11.70 30.44 -2.55
C GLY A 471 11.16 31.87 -2.52
N PRO A 472 9.90 32.09 -2.10
CA PRO A 472 9.21 33.39 -2.26
C PRO A 472 9.90 34.58 -1.58
N ARG A 473 10.65 34.33 -0.50
CA ARG A 473 11.39 35.39 0.19
C ARG A 473 12.58 35.85 -0.65
N ALA A 474 13.41 34.91 -1.15
CA ALA A 474 14.52 35.24 -2.03
C ALA A 474 14.03 35.97 -3.28
N ALA A 475 12.90 35.52 -3.86
CA ALA A 475 12.22 36.20 -4.98
C ALA A 475 11.89 37.67 -4.67
N GLY A 476 11.39 37.96 -3.47
CA GLY A 476 11.12 39.33 -3.03
C GLY A 476 12.39 40.18 -2.98
N VAL A 477 13.50 39.64 -2.48
CA VAL A 477 14.80 40.33 -2.44
C VAL A 477 15.37 40.52 -3.84
N THR A 478 15.27 39.53 -4.71
CA THR A 478 15.67 39.61 -6.14
C THR A 478 14.92 40.75 -6.85
N ALA A 479 13.61 40.88 -6.61
CA ALA A 479 12.83 41.98 -7.18
C ALA A 479 13.34 43.35 -6.69
N VAL A 480 13.58 43.49 -5.36
CA VAL A 480 14.16 44.72 -4.77
C VAL A 480 15.53 44.99 -5.39
N ALA A 481 16.41 43.99 -5.49
CA ALA A 481 17.74 44.16 -6.06
C ALA A 481 17.70 44.70 -7.49
N ARG A 482 16.95 44.03 -8.37
CA ARG A 482 16.80 44.44 -9.78
C ARG A 482 16.23 45.85 -9.93
N HIS A 483 15.13 46.14 -9.25
CA HIS A 483 14.50 47.46 -9.40
C HIS A 483 15.36 48.57 -8.80
N THR A 484 16.07 48.31 -7.72
CA THR A 484 17.00 49.27 -7.12
C THR A 484 18.17 49.53 -8.04
N LEU A 485 18.81 48.47 -8.59
CA LEU A 485 19.88 48.62 -9.58
C LEU A 485 19.46 49.46 -10.80
N ARG A 486 18.30 49.17 -11.38
CA ARG A 486 17.76 49.95 -12.50
C ARG A 486 17.50 51.42 -12.15
N ALA A 487 16.95 51.68 -10.98
CA ALA A 487 16.67 53.05 -10.54
C ALA A 487 17.97 53.82 -10.25
N ALA A 488 18.91 53.17 -9.52
CA ALA A 488 20.20 53.76 -9.17
C ALA A 488 21.08 54.01 -10.38
N ALA A 489 21.08 53.11 -11.39
CA ALA A 489 21.84 53.27 -12.62
C ALA A 489 21.45 54.53 -13.47
N ARG A 490 20.26 55.07 -13.24
CA ARG A 490 19.84 56.35 -13.85
C ARG A 490 20.37 57.58 -13.12
N LEU A 491 20.70 57.42 -11.82
CA LEU A 491 21.11 58.49 -10.95
C LEU A 491 22.66 58.59 -10.84
N TYR A 492 23.32 57.45 -10.82
CA TYR A 492 24.76 57.34 -10.61
C TYR A 492 25.49 56.91 -11.87
N GLN A 493 26.70 57.45 -12.08
CA GLN A 493 27.54 57.08 -13.20
C GLN A 493 28.53 55.97 -12.88
N SER A 494 28.81 55.77 -11.59
CA SER A 494 29.76 54.75 -11.14
C SER A 494 29.08 53.49 -10.58
N PRO A 495 29.61 52.32 -10.86
CA PRO A 495 29.14 51.08 -10.23
C PRO A 495 29.06 51.15 -8.70
N THR A 496 30.05 51.79 -8.05
CA THR A 496 30.06 51.92 -6.58
C THR A 496 28.84 52.64 -6.05
N GLY A 497 28.42 53.74 -6.70
CA GLY A 497 27.21 54.50 -6.26
C GLY A 497 25.93 53.66 -6.44
N ILE A 498 25.85 52.84 -7.50
CA ILE A 498 24.71 51.97 -7.75
C ILE A 498 24.65 50.86 -6.70
N LEU A 499 25.78 50.18 -6.44
CA LEU A 499 25.86 49.07 -5.46
C LEU A 499 25.67 49.58 -4.00
N SER A 500 26.13 50.80 -3.68
CA SER A 500 25.88 51.42 -2.37
C SER A 500 24.39 51.66 -2.15
N THR A 501 23.67 52.13 -3.18
CA THR A 501 22.21 52.33 -3.09
C THR A 501 21.47 51.00 -2.87
N LEU A 502 21.91 49.92 -3.53
CA LEU A 502 21.34 48.59 -3.29
C LEU A 502 21.68 48.09 -1.89
N HIS A 503 22.91 48.27 -1.43
CA HIS A 503 23.31 47.92 -0.08
C HIS A 503 22.42 48.58 0.99
N ASP A 504 22.19 49.89 0.90
CA ASP A 504 21.34 50.63 1.79
C ASP A 504 19.88 50.14 1.76
N ALA A 505 19.39 49.83 0.58
CA ALA A 505 18.03 49.29 0.40
C ALA A 505 17.86 47.91 1.05
N LEU A 506 18.86 47.04 0.96
CA LEU A 506 18.85 45.70 1.58
C LEU A 506 19.01 45.81 3.11
N ALA A 507 19.87 46.71 3.61
CA ALA A 507 20.08 46.92 5.03
C ALA A 507 18.81 47.45 5.77
N GLN A 508 17.88 48.09 5.05
CA GLN A 508 16.60 48.56 5.56
C GLN A 508 15.50 47.51 5.61
N GLN A 509 15.71 46.32 5.04
CA GLN A 509 14.74 45.22 5.08
C GLN A 509 14.61 44.67 6.52
N PRO A 510 13.42 44.17 6.96
CA PRO A 510 13.26 43.62 8.30
C PRO A 510 14.21 42.47 8.57
N ALA A 511 14.94 42.61 9.67
CA ALA A 511 16.06 41.82 10.14
C ALA A 511 16.23 40.39 9.63
N GLY A 512 17.39 40.13 9.07
CA GLY A 512 18.21 38.99 9.37
C GLY A 512 18.51 37.98 8.30
N SER A 513 19.02 38.36 7.15
CA SER A 513 19.71 37.44 6.24
C SER A 513 19.48 37.69 4.74
N ASP A 514 19.03 38.83 4.34
CA ASP A 514 18.84 39.16 2.93
C ASP A 514 20.20 39.61 2.34
N MET A 515 21.11 38.66 2.19
CA MET A 515 22.41 38.84 1.54
C MET A 515 22.28 38.74 0.05
N CYS A 516 23.00 39.57 -0.67
CA CYS A 516 23.02 39.54 -2.11
C CYS A 516 24.47 39.73 -2.62
N THR A 517 24.85 38.88 -3.57
CA THR A 517 26.08 39.08 -4.35
C THR A 517 25.74 39.74 -5.68
N VAL A 518 26.56 40.65 -6.18
CA VAL A 518 26.36 41.29 -7.47
C VAL A 518 27.68 41.54 -8.18
N CYS A 519 27.75 41.11 -9.45
CA CYS A 519 28.69 41.61 -10.44
C CYS A 519 27.99 42.66 -11.29
N LEU A 520 28.45 43.91 -11.27
CA LEU A 520 27.89 45.00 -12.04
C LEU A 520 28.91 45.52 -13.05
N VAL A 521 28.50 45.66 -14.29
CA VAL A 521 29.31 46.14 -15.41
C VAL A 521 28.62 47.34 -16.05
N MET A 522 29.29 48.50 -16.02
CA MET A 522 28.90 49.64 -16.89
C MET A 522 29.57 49.52 -18.22
N ILE A 523 28.84 49.73 -19.30
CA ILE A 523 29.29 49.59 -20.68
C ILE A 523 29.11 50.90 -21.39
N GLU A 524 30.20 51.38 -21.98
CA GLU A 524 30.26 52.57 -22.85
C GLU A 524 30.80 52.13 -24.21
N PRO A 525 29.91 51.80 -25.20
CA PRO A 525 30.33 51.42 -26.52
C PRO A 525 30.99 52.58 -27.26
N GLU A 526 32.17 52.32 -27.86
CA GLU A 526 32.88 53.21 -28.79
C GLU A 526 32.87 52.60 -30.21
N ALA A 527 33.48 53.21 -31.17
CA ALA A 527 33.40 52.76 -32.57
C ALA A 527 33.95 51.35 -32.82
N ASP A 528 35.07 51.02 -32.19
CA ASP A 528 35.86 49.77 -32.40
C ASP A 528 36.09 48.98 -31.12
N ARG A 529 35.64 49.48 -30.00
CA ARG A 529 35.77 48.87 -28.66
C ARG A 529 34.63 49.30 -27.77
N ALA A 530 34.48 48.64 -26.61
CA ALA A 530 33.61 49.11 -25.53
C ALA A 530 34.42 49.27 -24.25
N ARG A 531 34.25 50.40 -23.60
CA ARG A 531 34.85 50.56 -22.24
C ARG A 531 33.92 49.91 -21.24
N LEU A 532 34.47 49.02 -20.44
CA LEU A 532 33.79 48.34 -19.36
C LEU A 532 34.31 48.80 -18.00
N THR A 533 33.42 49.17 -17.05
CA THR A 533 33.79 49.38 -15.66
C THR A 533 33.09 48.32 -14.83
N VAL A 534 33.88 47.41 -14.27
CA VAL A 534 33.44 46.22 -13.51
C VAL A 534 33.57 46.46 -12.03
N ALA A 535 32.53 46.16 -11.27
CA ALA A 535 32.55 46.20 -9.80
C ALA A 535 31.91 44.92 -9.25
N LEU A 536 32.53 44.35 -8.22
CA LEU A 536 32.08 43.13 -7.56
C LEU A 536 31.65 43.43 -6.13
N ALA A 537 30.48 42.95 -5.76
CA ALA A 537 29.99 42.95 -4.41
C ALA A 537 29.76 41.49 -3.94
N GLY A 538 30.79 40.85 -3.42
CA GLY A 538 30.76 39.47 -2.97
C GLY A 538 30.55 38.42 -4.06
N HIS A 539 30.54 38.81 -5.34
CA HIS A 539 30.19 37.94 -6.47
C HIS A 539 31.46 37.44 -7.18
N PRO A 540 31.40 36.22 -7.80
CA PRO A 540 32.51 35.71 -8.61
C PRO A 540 32.96 36.69 -9.70
N PRO A 541 34.27 36.81 -9.97
CA PRO A 541 34.78 37.71 -11.02
C PRO A 541 34.42 37.20 -12.41
N PRO A 542 33.91 38.07 -13.33
CA PRO A 542 33.61 37.69 -14.68
C PRO A 542 34.87 37.30 -15.46
N VAL A 543 34.72 36.46 -16.50
CA VAL A 543 35.81 35.98 -17.35
C VAL A 543 35.84 36.78 -18.64
N LEU A 544 36.94 37.43 -18.91
CA LEU A 544 37.24 38.03 -20.20
C LEU A 544 37.99 37.01 -21.07
N VAL A 545 37.46 36.73 -22.24
CA VAL A 545 38.07 35.83 -23.23
C VAL A 545 38.54 36.66 -24.43
N SER A 546 39.82 36.65 -24.67
CA SER A 546 40.42 37.33 -25.85
C SER A 546 40.00 36.66 -27.16
N ALA A 547 40.15 37.36 -28.25
CA ALA A 547 39.92 36.80 -29.60
C ALA A 547 40.86 35.60 -29.92
N GLY A 548 42.02 35.49 -29.21
CA GLY A 548 42.93 34.36 -29.30
C GLY A 548 42.61 33.18 -28.37
N GLY A 549 41.56 33.26 -27.53
CA GLY A 549 41.16 32.18 -26.63
C GLY A 549 41.84 32.23 -25.25
N GLU A 550 42.55 33.29 -24.91
CA GLU A 550 43.07 33.47 -23.56
C GLU A 550 41.91 33.93 -22.62
N ALA A 551 41.65 33.17 -21.55
CA ALA A 551 40.59 33.42 -20.61
C ALA A 551 41.19 33.90 -19.29
N THR A 552 40.76 35.08 -18.81
CA THR A 552 41.24 35.71 -17.58
C THR A 552 40.09 36.26 -16.76
N GLN A 553 40.14 36.10 -15.45
CA GLN A 553 39.18 36.74 -14.54
C GLN A 553 39.50 38.22 -14.37
N ILE A 554 38.48 39.08 -14.37
CA ILE A 554 38.60 40.53 -14.17
C ILE A 554 37.78 41.02 -13.00
N GLY A 555 38.25 42.08 -12.35
CA GLY A 555 37.63 42.64 -11.15
C GLY A 555 38.45 42.40 -9.87
N ARG A 556 38.00 42.99 -8.78
CA ARG A 556 38.57 42.79 -7.44
C ARG A 556 37.43 42.48 -6.48
N PRO A 557 37.52 41.46 -5.62
CA PRO A 557 36.49 41.14 -4.65
C PRO A 557 36.11 42.38 -3.80
N GLY A 558 34.82 42.56 -3.62
CA GLY A 558 34.24 43.58 -2.77
C GLY A 558 33.36 42.99 -1.65
N THR A 559 32.79 43.84 -0.80
CA THR A 559 31.95 43.44 0.32
C THR A 559 30.61 42.90 -0.18
N LEU A 560 30.13 41.82 0.44
CA LEU A 560 28.77 41.27 0.25
C LEU A 560 27.70 42.33 0.67
N LEU A 561 26.64 42.45 -0.09
CA LEU A 561 25.59 43.43 0.16
C LEU A 561 24.59 42.99 1.25
N GLY A 562 24.09 43.98 2.05
CA GLY A 562 23.03 43.76 3.02
C GLY A 562 23.50 43.29 4.43
N VAL A 563 24.79 43.03 4.67
CA VAL A 563 25.27 42.37 5.90
C VAL A 563 26.22 43.22 6.71
N ILE A 564 27.14 43.96 6.11
CA ILE A 564 28.24 44.63 6.77
C ILE A 564 28.11 46.15 6.55
N ASP A 565 28.11 46.94 7.64
CA ASP A 565 27.93 48.40 7.56
C ASP A 565 29.02 49.13 6.73
N ALA A 566 30.22 48.57 6.63
CA ALA A 566 31.33 49.18 5.88
C ALA A 566 31.43 48.53 4.48
N LEU A 567 30.76 49.11 3.48
CA LEU A 567 30.83 48.67 2.09
C LEU A 567 32.18 49.02 1.45
N GLN A 568 32.89 48.03 0.91
CA GLN A 568 34.13 48.21 0.15
C GLN A 568 33.91 47.66 -1.27
N ILE A 569 33.86 48.55 -2.25
CA ILE A 569 33.70 48.21 -3.66
C ILE A 569 34.94 48.76 -4.43
N HIS A 570 35.45 47.94 -5.33
CA HIS A 570 36.57 48.27 -6.21
C HIS A 570 36.13 48.30 -7.66
N GLU A 571 36.33 49.43 -8.33
CA GLU A 571 36.07 49.55 -9.78
C GLU A 571 37.33 49.20 -10.58
N VAL A 572 37.15 48.36 -11.58
CA VAL A 572 38.22 47.99 -12.52
C VAL A 572 37.72 48.31 -13.92
N SER A 573 38.48 49.17 -14.64
CA SER A 573 38.18 49.50 -16.02
C SER A 573 38.99 48.64 -16.95
N VAL A 574 38.32 48.03 -17.94
CA VAL A 574 38.93 47.23 -19.00
C VAL A 574 38.31 47.63 -20.35
N GLU A 575 39.01 47.38 -21.41
CA GLU A 575 38.50 47.54 -22.77
C GLU A 575 38.06 46.19 -23.32
N LEU A 576 36.89 46.10 -23.92
CA LEU A 576 36.40 44.95 -24.69
C LEU A 576 36.64 45.25 -26.17
N ASN A 577 37.55 44.52 -26.77
CA ASN A 577 37.91 44.69 -28.17
C ASN A 577 37.08 43.76 -29.08
N GLN A 578 37.20 43.97 -30.38
CA GLN A 578 36.49 43.21 -31.39
C GLN A 578 36.79 41.68 -31.27
N GLY A 579 35.70 40.86 -31.19
CA GLY A 579 35.79 39.43 -31.06
C GLY A 579 36.06 38.93 -29.63
N GLU A 580 36.31 39.83 -28.67
CA GLU A 580 36.44 39.44 -27.24
C GLU A 580 35.08 39.23 -26.62
N THR A 581 35.03 38.34 -25.62
CA THR A 581 33.83 37.97 -24.91
C THR A 581 34.01 38.18 -23.41
N LEU A 582 33.05 38.87 -22.77
CA LEU A 582 32.93 38.91 -21.31
C LEU A 582 31.81 37.97 -20.88
N LEU A 583 32.10 37.03 -19.99
CA LEU A 583 31.14 36.11 -19.38
C LEU A 583 30.98 36.44 -17.90
N LEU A 584 29.76 36.80 -17.53
CA LEU A 584 29.31 36.90 -16.15
C LEU A 584 28.55 35.61 -15.79
N TYR A 585 28.69 35.13 -14.56
CA TYR A 585 28.12 33.85 -14.13
C TYR A 585 27.91 33.84 -12.62
N THR A 586 26.95 33.05 -12.11
CA THR A 586 26.74 32.79 -10.69
C THR A 586 27.53 31.58 -10.21
N ASP A 587 27.69 31.42 -8.91
CA ASP A 587 28.48 30.35 -8.28
C ASP A 587 27.95 28.95 -8.58
N GLY A 588 26.65 28.79 -8.90
CA GLY A 588 26.07 27.54 -9.35
C GLY A 588 26.80 26.88 -10.53
N VAL A 589 27.45 27.67 -11.39
CA VAL A 589 28.33 27.14 -12.44
C VAL A 589 29.59 26.52 -11.85
N LEU A 590 30.23 27.19 -10.90
CA LEU A 590 31.46 26.72 -10.26
C LEU A 590 31.23 25.50 -9.37
N GLU A 591 30.09 25.50 -8.65
CA GLU A 591 29.72 24.49 -7.68
C GLU A 591 29.06 23.26 -8.30
N ALA A 592 28.77 23.28 -9.59
CA ALA A 592 28.24 22.11 -10.28
C ALA A 592 29.16 20.89 -10.09
N GLY A 593 28.62 19.82 -9.46
CA GLY A 593 29.36 18.61 -9.09
C GLY A 593 30.00 18.65 -7.69
N ALA A 594 29.83 19.75 -6.92
CA ALA A 594 30.32 19.81 -5.53
C ALA A 594 29.56 18.82 -4.62
N PRO A 595 30.19 18.26 -3.56
CA PRO A 595 31.58 18.52 -3.14
C PRO A 595 32.61 17.68 -3.84
N ASP A 596 32.21 16.66 -4.61
CA ASP A 596 33.12 15.60 -5.06
C ASP A 596 33.99 16.02 -6.28
N ARG A 597 33.37 16.69 -7.27
CA ARG A 597 34.01 17.09 -8.52
C ARG A 597 33.43 18.42 -9.05
N PRO A 598 33.65 19.55 -8.37
CA PRO A 598 33.16 20.84 -8.87
C PRO A 598 33.86 21.22 -10.19
N ILE A 599 33.13 21.91 -11.07
CA ILE A 599 33.76 22.53 -12.26
C ILE A 599 34.88 23.45 -11.80
N GLY A 600 34.63 24.27 -10.79
CA GLY A 600 35.59 25.20 -10.25
C GLY A 600 36.04 26.28 -11.25
N GLU A 601 36.93 27.19 -10.78
CA GLU A 601 37.43 28.28 -11.61
C GLU A 601 38.26 27.77 -12.82
N ASP A 602 39.14 26.80 -12.58
CA ASP A 602 39.98 26.23 -13.64
C ASP A 602 39.19 25.53 -14.74
N GLY A 603 38.14 24.80 -14.36
CA GLY A 603 37.22 24.13 -15.30
C GLY A 603 36.46 25.14 -16.15
N LEU A 604 35.90 26.18 -15.52
CA LEU A 604 35.23 27.25 -16.25
C LEU A 604 36.15 27.98 -17.20
N LEU A 605 37.35 28.34 -16.76
CA LEU A 605 38.36 28.97 -17.64
C LEU A 605 38.75 28.07 -18.83
N ALA A 606 38.81 26.76 -18.61
CA ALA A 606 39.06 25.80 -19.70
C ALA A 606 37.92 25.80 -20.73
N LEU A 607 36.67 25.77 -20.29
CA LEU A 607 35.51 25.87 -21.17
C LEU A 607 35.44 27.20 -21.93
N CYS A 608 35.78 28.31 -21.27
CA CYS A 608 35.84 29.63 -21.88
C CYS A 608 36.92 29.77 -22.97
N ARG A 609 38.06 29.07 -22.86
CA ARG A 609 39.10 29.08 -23.90
C ARG A 609 38.63 28.54 -25.25
N GLU A 610 37.52 27.82 -25.27
CA GLU A 610 36.90 27.30 -26.49
C GLU A 610 35.92 28.31 -27.16
N ALA A 611 35.73 29.47 -26.55
CA ALA A 611 34.78 30.51 -27.03
C ALA A 611 35.07 31.09 -28.42
N PRO A 612 36.36 31.25 -28.87
CA PRO A 612 36.64 31.76 -30.18
C PRO A 612 35.99 30.92 -31.28
N GLY A 613 35.23 31.58 -32.16
CA GLY A 613 34.53 30.93 -33.26
C GLY A 613 33.17 30.34 -32.96
N LEU A 614 32.78 30.23 -31.68
CA LEU A 614 31.41 29.84 -31.28
C LEU A 614 30.46 31.04 -31.27
N ALA A 615 29.19 30.83 -31.61
CA ALA A 615 28.15 31.81 -31.31
C ALA A 615 28.06 31.98 -29.78
N LEU A 616 27.74 33.20 -29.29
CA LEU A 616 27.70 33.50 -27.88
C LEU A 616 26.67 32.60 -27.12
N GLU A 617 25.52 32.35 -27.71
CA GLU A 617 24.53 31.45 -27.19
C GLU A 617 25.03 29.98 -27.08
N GLU A 618 25.81 29.53 -28.06
CA GLU A 618 26.35 28.18 -28.05
C GLU A 618 27.40 28.00 -26.95
N LEU A 619 28.21 29.03 -26.66
CA LEU A 619 29.12 29.02 -25.53
C LEU A 619 28.37 28.84 -24.20
N LEU A 620 27.30 29.61 -23.97
CA LEU A 620 26.53 29.50 -22.75
C LEU A 620 25.89 28.11 -22.60
N ARG A 621 25.31 27.56 -23.68
CA ARG A 621 24.73 26.20 -23.67
C ARG A 621 25.79 25.13 -23.40
N ARG A 622 27.02 25.29 -23.89
CA ARG A 622 28.09 24.35 -23.66
C ARG A 622 28.54 24.33 -22.20
N ILE A 623 28.61 25.49 -21.57
CA ILE A 623 28.92 25.60 -20.13
C ILE A 623 27.77 24.98 -19.30
N GLU A 624 26.51 25.29 -19.65
CA GLU A 624 25.35 24.68 -19.03
C GLU A 624 25.39 23.15 -19.12
N HIS A 625 25.67 22.62 -20.31
CA HIS A 625 25.71 21.17 -20.53
C HIS A 625 26.82 20.51 -19.68
N ALA A 626 28.00 21.12 -19.61
CA ALA A 626 29.07 20.64 -18.74
C ALA A 626 28.65 20.63 -17.26
N ALA A 627 27.93 21.66 -16.79
CA ALA A 627 27.40 21.72 -15.43
C ALA A 627 26.36 20.61 -15.16
N ILE A 628 25.44 20.36 -16.10
CA ILE A 628 24.44 19.30 -16.01
C ILE A 628 25.06 17.91 -16.00
N GLU A 629 26.05 17.66 -16.89
CA GLU A 629 26.79 16.38 -16.93
C GLU A 629 27.53 16.11 -15.60
N GLN A 630 28.13 17.16 -15.04
CA GLN A 630 28.90 17.04 -13.79
C GLN A 630 28.02 16.71 -12.57
N THR A 631 26.72 17.06 -12.62
CA THR A 631 25.75 16.83 -11.57
C THR A 631 24.82 15.63 -11.83
N GLU A 632 25.08 14.84 -12.89
CA GLU A 632 24.19 13.75 -13.32
C GLU A 632 22.71 14.19 -13.49
N GLY A 633 22.51 15.48 -13.78
CA GLY A 633 21.19 16.09 -13.99
C GLY A 633 20.53 16.71 -12.74
N ASP A 634 21.12 16.56 -11.56
CA ASP A 634 20.58 17.11 -10.29
C ASP A 634 21.39 18.33 -9.84
N LEU A 635 21.04 19.50 -10.39
CA LEU A 635 21.65 20.77 -10.01
C LEU A 635 21.26 21.15 -8.58
N ARG A 636 22.26 21.47 -7.76
CA ARG A 636 22.08 21.90 -6.35
C ARG A 636 21.81 23.38 -6.20
N ASP A 637 22.31 24.19 -7.13
CA ASP A 637 22.10 25.63 -7.17
C ASP A 637 21.73 26.11 -8.56
N ASP A 638 21.07 27.29 -8.61
CA ASP A 638 20.65 27.93 -9.84
C ASP A 638 21.88 28.31 -10.66
N ILE A 639 21.73 28.32 -11.96
CA ILE A 639 22.74 28.76 -12.91
C ILE A 639 22.22 29.96 -13.65
N ALA A 640 22.86 31.10 -13.49
CA ALA A 640 22.66 32.24 -14.35
C ALA A 640 23.98 32.59 -15.05
N MET A 641 23.91 32.86 -16.33
CA MET A 641 25.01 33.30 -17.14
C MET A 641 24.58 34.43 -18.07
N LEU A 642 25.47 35.39 -18.27
CA LEU A 642 25.26 36.49 -19.19
C LEU A 642 26.56 36.77 -19.94
N GLY A 643 26.52 36.64 -21.26
CA GLY A 643 27.65 36.90 -22.15
C GLY A 643 27.49 38.21 -22.91
N LEU A 644 28.59 38.91 -23.04
CA LEU A 644 28.74 40.13 -23.84
C LEU A 644 29.86 39.95 -24.86
N ARG A 645 29.65 40.25 -26.14
CA ARG A 645 30.69 40.18 -27.19
C ARG A 645 30.60 41.42 -28.07
N LEU A 646 31.75 42.05 -28.34
CA LEU A 646 31.78 43.15 -29.29
C LEU A 646 31.65 42.61 -30.71
N ASP A 647 30.64 43.08 -31.46
CA ASP A 647 30.30 42.60 -32.81
C ASP A 647 31.31 43.13 -33.84
N ALA A 648 31.79 42.24 -34.72
CA ALA A 648 32.82 42.54 -35.70
C ALA A 648 32.34 43.36 -36.91
N SER A 649 31.04 43.67 -37.02
CA SER A 649 30.53 44.36 -38.21
C SER A 649 29.17 45.02 -38.00
N ARG A 650 29.20 46.34 -37.84
CA ARG A 650 28.16 47.26 -38.39
C ARG A 650 28.71 48.69 -38.54
N GLY A 651 29.90 48.79 -39.09
CA GLY A 651 30.36 50.09 -39.54
C GLY A 651 30.48 50.10 -41.06
N GLU A 652 29.33 50.27 -41.76
CA GLU A 652 29.26 50.77 -43.14
C GLU A 652 27.95 50.37 -43.80
N SER A 653 26.87 51.06 -43.45
CA SER A 653 25.72 51.16 -44.35
C SER A 653 24.90 52.45 -44.08
N SER A 654 25.60 53.61 -44.08
CA SER A 654 24.91 54.90 -44.17
C SER A 654 25.66 55.80 -45.15
N GLY A 655 25.46 55.56 -46.43
CA GLY A 655 26.04 56.41 -47.41
C GLY A 655 25.76 55.98 -48.84
N GLN A 656 24.51 55.88 -49.25
CA GLN A 656 24.11 56.11 -50.66
C GLN A 656 22.58 56.18 -50.75
N CYS A 657 22.03 57.38 -50.57
CA CYS A 657 20.80 57.79 -51.21
C CYS A 657 21.15 58.93 -52.15
N GLY A 658 21.20 58.59 -53.42
CA GLY A 658 21.07 59.53 -54.49
C GLY A 658 19.59 59.75 -54.80
#